data_44fe050cd55cf2df1709ed094047ff71
#
_entry.id   44fe050cd55cf2df1709ed094047ff71
#
_cell.length_a   1.000
_cell.length_b   1.000
_cell.length_c   1.000
_cell.angle_alpha   90.00
_cell.angle_beta   90.00
_cell.angle_gamma   90.00
#
_symmetry.space_group_name_H-M   'P 1'
#
loop_
_entity.id
_entity.type
_entity.pdbx_description
1 polymer ?
#
loop_
_entity_poly.entity_id
_entity_poly.type
_entity_poly.pdbx_seq_one_letter_code
_entity_poly.pdbx_strand_id
1 'polypeptide(L)'
;MKTKKIRGLPVVLALFLAGMAAVPMVSAQTGIESSLDLQAYRAEALEHVSTREGIPVGELTIINEASATFPLMGQALWGAKILDEKSSAIYGVYLDEQGKVADIDAVRKAEAAESSKRYGKLDPELAERVSTMRSDDKVVVWIWLTEPSMDRSRFQGNLSEEQYQDLLSLQRATYAAHEAPVIDFLKAQDSAVVYASQYAPVVFAEVSKETIQDLSKRSDVVSLDITRSYEPALSSAAPTVKADVVWGRGKTGTGIKVAIVEVPLGSGSRIEFSNPYLLDGSSYRPDLPVSSHATAVAGIVASSHSTYRGISYGVPALLSANAETGNDTDIVAAMEWAITQGAKVLSCSYEKYTSRRLDSLAQYHDHVVWSNHLTVVVAAGNPPIEGTEAGSVLSPGLAYNVITVGAFDDMDSSAWPGDRMWVGSQEQSGYVDPISQHDDREKPEVVAVGTRITSTTDMSPWIGSVPSGTSFATPAVSGEAALLMHRQSQLTSWPESVKAAIMAGAVHNIEGASRLSDRDGAGGIDCSIADDTIANNRWWANTVSYGDFPKTYVLNGIPAGKKVRVVAAWDSHPPDSHPPYGTINDPLQSDFDLIIYDPNGEQVEVSSSYDNNYEIGQFETEMSGNYQARVVKYRFEGASERLALAYSISDP
;
A
#
# COMPACT_ATOMS: atom_id res chain seq x y z
N MET A 1 24.43 33.41 -54.52
CA MET A 1 25.43 32.64 -55.27
C MET A 1 25.91 31.48 -54.43
N LYS A 2 25.81 30.28 -54.98
CA LYS A 2 26.34 28.99 -54.57
C LYS A 2 25.90 28.37 -53.22
N THR A 3 24.84 27.60 -53.32
CA THR A 3 24.48 26.42 -52.52
C THR A 3 25.61 25.37 -52.53
N LYS A 4 25.97 24.82 -51.37
CA LYS A 4 26.67 23.54 -51.27
C LYS A 4 25.78 22.53 -50.55
N LYS A 5 25.29 21.55 -51.34
CA LYS A 5 24.69 20.30 -50.85
C LYS A 5 25.79 19.45 -50.20
N ILE A 6 25.54 18.95 -48.98
CA ILE A 6 26.30 17.85 -48.39
C ILE A 6 25.39 16.62 -48.48
N ARG A 7 25.93 15.58 -49.09
CA ARG A 7 25.28 14.27 -49.35
C ARG A 7 25.19 13.46 -48.05
N GLY A 8 24.07 12.74 -47.91
CA GLY A 8 23.84 11.81 -46.81
C GLY A 8 24.71 10.55 -46.88
N LEU A 9 25.00 10.02 -45.71
CA LEU A 9 25.42 8.62 -45.51
C LEU A 9 24.19 7.79 -45.19
N PRO A 10 24.09 6.56 -45.70
CA PRO A 10 22.99 5.67 -45.41
C PRO A 10 23.17 5.02 -44.03
N VAL A 11 22.13 5.10 -43.21
CA VAL A 11 22.00 4.30 -41.97
C VAL A 11 21.74 2.87 -42.42
N VAL A 12 22.67 1.98 -42.16
CA VAL A 12 22.48 0.54 -42.30
C VAL A 12 21.71 0.05 -41.09
N LEU A 13 20.43 -0.21 -41.26
CA LEU A 13 19.57 -0.90 -40.30
C LEU A 13 19.92 -2.39 -40.37
N ALA A 14 20.76 -2.86 -39.44
CA ALA A 14 21.01 -4.28 -39.25
C ALA A 14 19.86 -4.89 -38.44
N LEU A 15 18.96 -5.58 -39.12
CA LEU A 15 18.00 -6.48 -38.48
C LEU A 15 18.78 -7.66 -37.86
N PHE A 16 18.86 -7.68 -36.52
CA PHE A 16 19.13 -8.91 -35.78
C PHE A 16 17.78 -9.51 -35.34
N LEU A 17 17.21 -10.31 -36.22
CA LEU A 17 16.22 -11.32 -35.87
C LEU A 17 16.97 -12.52 -35.28
N ALA A 18 17.21 -12.52 -33.97
CA ALA A 18 17.57 -13.72 -33.23
C ALA A 18 16.32 -14.20 -32.51
N GLY A 19 15.90 -15.42 -32.86
CA GLY A 19 14.65 -16.05 -32.40
C GLY A 19 14.60 -16.14 -30.86
N MET A 20 13.80 -15.32 -30.25
CA MET A 20 13.22 -15.59 -28.96
C MET A 20 12.08 -16.59 -29.18
N ALA A 21 12.28 -17.83 -28.73
CA ALA A 21 11.17 -18.72 -28.51
C ALA A 21 10.29 -18.06 -27.46
N ALA A 22 9.20 -17.44 -27.89
CA ALA A 22 8.14 -16.99 -27.01
C ALA A 22 7.64 -18.22 -26.25
N VAL A 23 7.94 -18.29 -24.96
CA VAL A 23 7.16 -19.10 -24.04
C VAL A 23 5.77 -18.48 -24.08
N PRO A 24 4.71 -19.20 -24.51
CA PRO A 24 3.39 -18.61 -24.48
C PRO A 24 3.08 -18.27 -23.02
N MET A 25 2.97 -16.99 -22.70
CA MET A 25 2.21 -16.57 -21.54
C MET A 25 0.78 -17.02 -21.80
N VAL A 26 0.40 -18.12 -21.20
CA VAL A 26 -0.99 -18.50 -21.12
C VAL A 26 -1.61 -17.43 -20.20
N SER A 27 -2.39 -16.55 -20.78
CA SER A 27 -3.29 -15.68 -20.04
C SER A 27 -4.30 -16.60 -19.34
N ALA A 28 -4.08 -16.88 -18.08
CA ALA A 28 -4.96 -17.72 -17.27
C ALA A 28 -6.26 -17.00 -16.84
N GLN A 29 -6.54 -15.84 -17.41
CA GLN A 29 -7.63 -14.96 -16.98
C GLN A 29 -9.02 -15.28 -17.54
N THR A 30 -9.24 -16.33 -18.33
CA THR A 30 -10.57 -16.61 -18.91
C THR A 30 -10.98 -18.08 -18.93
N GLY A 31 -10.26 -18.97 -18.27
CA GLY A 31 -10.43 -20.43 -18.48
C GLY A 31 -11.43 -21.10 -17.55
N ILE A 32 -11.59 -20.64 -16.31
CA ILE A 32 -12.37 -21.38 -15.30
C ILE A 32 -13.82 -20.94 -15.26
N GLU A 33 -14.13 -19.65 -15.25
CA GLU A 33 -15.51 -19.17 -15.10
C GLU A 33 -16.45 -19.51 -16.26
N SER A 34 -15.94 -19.72 -17.48
CA SER A 34 -16.77 -20.02 -18.64
C SER A 34 -17.18 -21.51 -18.79
N SER A 35 -16.60 -22.41 -18.01
CA SER A 35 -16.83 -23.86 -18.11
C SER A 35 -17.33 -24.53 -16.82
N LEU A 36 -17.33 -23.84 -15.67
CA LEU A 36 -17.75 -24.39 -14.39
C LEU A 36 -19.24 -24.25 -14.19
N ASP A 37 -19.85 -25.33 -13.69
CA ASP A 37 -21.19 -25.27 -13.08
C ASP A 37 -21.03 -24.69 -11.65
N LEU A 38 -20.94 -23.36 -11.52
CA LEU A 38 -20.80 -22.66 -10.24
C LEU A 38 -21.85 -23.08 -9.22
N GLN A 39 -23.06 -23.44 -9.67
CA GLN A 39 -24.10 -23.91 -8.77
C GLN A 39 -23.76 -25.27 -8.16
N ALA A 40 -23.12 -26.16 -8.92
CA ALA A 40 -22.64 -27.43 -8.40
C ALA A 40 -21.47 -27.23 -7.41
N TYR A 41 -20.54 -26.30 -7.70
CA TYR A 41 -19.43 -25.96 -6.80
C TYR A 41 -19.93 -25.38 -5.46
N ARG A 42 -20.86 -24.45 -5.49
CA ARG A 42 -21.49 -23.90 -4.29
C ARG A 42 -22.18 -24.96 -3.45
N ALA A 43 -22.92 -25.85 -4.10
CA ALA A 43 -23.61 -26.94 -3.41
C ALA A 43 -22.62 -27.92 -2.74
N GLU A 44 -21.55 -28.30 -3.44
CA GLU A 44 -20.50 -29.17 -2.91
C GLU A 44 -19.78 -28.54 -1.71
N ALA A 45 -19.45 -27.25 -1.79
CA ALA A 45 -18.79 -26.53 -0.71
C ALA A 45 -19.65 -26.45 0.56
N LEU A 46 -20.94 -26.13 0.41
CA LEU A 46 -21.90 -26.09 1.53
C LEU A 46 -22.08 -27.50 2.16
N GLU A 47 -22.23 -28.53 1.33
CA GLU A 47 -22.39 -29.91 1.78
C GLU A 47 -21.13 -30.42 2.51
N HIS A 48 -19.95 -30.03 2.01
CA HIS A 48 -18.67 -30.38 2.65
C HIS A 48 -18.57 -29.78 4.06
N VAL A 49 -18.85 -28.45 4.22
CA VAL A 49 -18.83 -27.82 5.56
C VAL A 49 -19.90 -28.40 6.46
N SER A 50 -21.11 -28.57 5.94
CA SER A 50 -22.23 -29.19 6.68
C SER A 50 -21.84 -30.57 7.24
N THR A 51 -21.22 -31.40 6.42
CA THR A 51 -20.80 -32.75 6.81
C THR A 51 -19.64 -32.73 7.80
N ARG A 52 -18.65 -31.87 7.56
CA ARG A 52 -17.43 -31.79 8.38
C ARG A 52 -17.71 -31.23 9.77
N GLU A 53 -18.52 -30.19 9.86
CA GLU A 53 -18.78 -29.46 11.11
C GLU A 53 -20.08 -29.89 11.79
N GLY A 54 -20.93 -30.67 11.12
CA GLY A 54 -22.23 -31.09 11.64
C GLY A 54 -23.29 -29.99 11.67
N ILE A 55 -23.15 -28.97 10.81
CA ILE A 55 -24.03 -27.80 10.71
C ILE A 55 -25.03 -28.05 9.58
N PRO A 56 -26.33 -27.83 9.77
CA PRO A 56 -27.32 -27.91 8.67
C PRO A 56 -26.98 -26.95 7.53
N VAL A 57 -27.05 -27.38 6.26
CA VAL A 57 -26.80 -26.54 5.09
C VAL A 57 -27.59 -25.23 5.10
N GLY A 58 -28.85 -25.25 5.60
CA GLY A 58 -29.66 -24.04 5.70
C GLY A 58 -29.22 -23.02 6.78
N GLU A 59 -28.16 -23.29 7.52
CA GLU A 59 -27.54 -22.39 8.49
C GLU A 59 -26.18 -21.90 8.00
N LEU A 60 -25.81 -22.26 6.76
CA LEU A 60 -24.55 -21.91 6.11
C LEU A 60 -24.82 -20.98 4.93
N THR A 61 -24.08 -19.88 4.86
CA THR A 61 -24.17 -18.91 3.77
C THR A 61 -22.79 -18.67 3.16
N ILE A 62 -22.66 -18.78 1.83
CA ILE A 62 -21.45 -18.39 1.12
C ILE A 62 -21.39 -16.86 1.12
N ILE A 63 -20.34 -16.29 1.70
CA ILE A 63 -20.14 -14.84 1.84
C ILE A 63 -19.06 -14.28 0.92
N ASN A 64 -18.18 -15.14 0.38
CA ASN A 64 -17.22 -14.79 -0.65
C ASN A 64 -16.87 -16.01 -1.51
N GLU A 65 -16.54 -15.75 -2.78
CA GLU A 65 -16.04 -16.74 -3.73
C GLU A 65 -14.87 -16.13 -4.51
N ALA A 66 -13.77 -16.87 -4.67
CA ALA A 66 -12.61 -16.42 -5.42
C ALA A 66 -11.86 -17.61 -6.04
N SER A 67 -11.13 -17.35 -7.11
CA SER A 67 -10.23 -18.33 -7.72
C SER A 67 -8.82 -18.17 -7.19
N ALA A 68 -8.20 -19.24 -6.72
CA ALA A 68 -6.80 -19.26 -6.32
C ALA A 68 -5.96 -19.92 -7.41
N THR A 69 -4.96 -19.23 -7.94
CA THR A 69 -4.11 -19.73 -9.03
C THR A 69 -2.71 -20.10 -8.53
N PHE A 70 -2.16 -21.19 -9.04
CA PHE A 70 -0.85 -21.73 -8.69
C PHE A 70 -0.05 -21.99 -9.99
N PRO A 71 0.54 -20.93 -10.59
CA PRO A 71 1.13 -21.01 -11.94
C PRO A 71 2.27 -22.00 -12.09
N LEU A 72 3.11 -22.15 -11.04
CA LEU A 72 4.22 -23.10 -11.09
C LEU A 72 3.75 -24.55 -11.02
N MET A 73 2.59 -24.77 -10.42
CA MET A 73 1.91 -26.08 -10.39
C MET A 73 0.96 -26.26 -11.57
N GLY A 74 0.65 -25.21 -12.33
CA GLY A 74 -0.34 -25.24 -13.41
C GLY A 74 -1.73 -25.58 -12.88
N GLN A 75 -2.08 -25.14 -11.68
CA GLN A 75 -3.36 -25.41 -11.02
C GLN A 75 -4.13 -24.14 -10.75
N ALA A 76 -5.46 -24.25 -10.75
CA ALA A 76 -6.34 -23.24 -10.22
C ALA A 76 -7.42 -23.93 -9.36
N LEU A 77 -7.78 -23.29 -8.25
CA LEU A 77 -8.81 -23.76 -7.34
C LEU A 77 -9.91 -22.71 -7.25
N TRP A 78 -11.17 -23.14 -7.19
CA TRP A 78 -12.26 -22.28 -6.78
C TRP A 78 -12.39 -22.37 -5.25
N GLY A 79 -12.46 -21.21 -4.59
CA GLY A 79 -12.58 -21.10 -3.14
C GLY A 79 -13.87 -20.43 -2.72
N ALA A 80 -14.38 -20.78 -1.53
CA ALA A 80 -15.50 -20.10 -0.89
C ALA A 80 -15.25 -19.90 0.60
N LYS A 81 -15.61 -18.72 1.12
CA LYS A 81 -15.80 -18.46 2.54
C LYS A 81 -17.27 -18.71 2.90
N ILE A 82 -17.50 -19.55 3.89
CA ILE A 82 -18.85 -19.99 4.30
C ILE A 82 -19.07 -19.62 5.76
N LEU A 83 -20.04 -18.76 6.00
CA LEU A 83 -20.47 -18.31 7.32
C LEU A 83 -21.46 -19.30 7.94
N ASP A 84 -21.24 -19.71 9.17
CA ASP A 84 -22.26 -20.25 10.06
C ASP A 84 -23.00 -19.09 10.73
N GLU A 85 -24.25 -18.88 10.37
CA GLU A 85 -25.07 -17.76 10.84
C GLU A 85 -25.31 -17.77 12.35
N LYS A 86 -25.21 -18.95 12.99
CA LYS A 86 -25.44 -19.07 14.43
C LYS A 86 -24.21 -18.77 15.27
N SER A 87 -23.06 -19.33 14.90
CA SER A 87 -21.83 -19.17 15.66
C SER A 87 -20.98 -17.99 15.19
N SER A 88 -21.25 -17.44 14.00
CA SER A 88 -20.43 -16.48 13.29
C SER A 88 -19.02 -17.03 12.99
N ALA A 89 -18.87 -18.34 12.88
CA ALA A 89 -17.65 -18.98 12.41
C ALA A 89 -17.60 -18.97 10.88
N ILE A 90 -16.39 -18.77 10.33
CA ILE A 90 -16.16 -18.80 8.88
C ILE A 90 -15.32 -20.02 8.54
N TYR A 91 -15.72 -20.71 7.48
CA TYR A 91 -15.07 -21.91 6.98
C TYR A 91 -14.64 -21.71 5.54
N GLY A 92 -13.36 -21.94 5.23
CA GLY A 92 -12.88 -21.97 3.86
C GLY A 92 -13.00 -23.37 3.25
N VAL A 93 -13.41 -23.42 2.00
CA VAL A 93 -13.42 -24.61 1.18
C VAL A 93 -12.86 -24.28 -0.19
N TYR A 94 -11.98 -25.14 -0.69
CA TYR A 94 -11.40 -25.01 -2.03
C TYR A 94 -11.71 -26.27 -2.84
N LEU A 95 -12.10 -26.07 -4.10
CA LEU A 95 -12.41 -27.14 -5.03
C LEU A 95 -11.50 -27.05 -6.25
N ASP A 96 -11.03 -28.19 -6.73
CA ASP A 96 -10.25 -28.29 -7.97
C ASP A 96 -11.16 -28.22 -9.21
N GLU A 97 -10.57 -28.21 -10.40
CA GLU A 97 -11.28 -28.15 -11.67
C GLU A 97 -12.29 -29.30 -11.88
N GLN A 98 -12.21 -30.34 -11.09
CA GLN A 98 -13.15 -31.47 -11.09
C GLN A 98 -14.20 -31.36 -10.00
N GLY A 99 -14.25 -30.25 -9.25
CA GLY A 99 -15.19 -30.01 -8.16
C GLY A 99 -14.87 -30.80 -6.89
N LYS A 100 -13.66 -31.34 -6.76
CA LYS A 100 -13.25 -32.08 -5.57
C LYS A 100 -12.56 -31.17 -4.58
N VAL A 101 -12.88 -31.32 -3.29
CA VAL A 101 -12.23 -30.56 -2.20
C VAL A 101 -10.72 -30.73 -2.23
N ALA A 102 -10.03 -29.61 -2.32
CA ALA A 102 -8.58 -29.50 -2.35
C ALA A 102 -8.04 -28.97 -0.99
N ASP A 103 -6.90 -29.49 -0.59
CA ASP A 103 -6.14 -28.92 0.52
C ASP A 103 -5.27 -27.77 -0.02
N ILE A 104 -5.75 -26.54 0.14
CA ILE A 104 -5.06 -25.35 -0.35
C ILE A 104 -3.69 -25.18 0.29
N ASP A 105 -3.52 -25.55 1.56
CA ASP A 105 -2.22 -25.41 2.25
C ASP A 105 -1.20 -26.40 1.70
N ALA A 106 -1.65 -27.59 1.31
CA ALA A 106 -0.80 -28.54 0.60
C ALA A 106 -0.40 -28.03 -0.79
N VAL A 107 -1.32 -27.40 -1.54
CA VAL A 107 -1.03 -26.81 -2.85
C VAL A 107 -0.09 -25.61 -2.70
N ARG A 108 -0.35 -24.69 -1.77
CA ARG A 108 0.54 -23.56 -1.43
C ARG A 108 1.95 -24.03 -1.11
N LYS A 109 2.06 -25.05 -0.26
CA LYS A 109 3.34 -25.63 0.11
C LYS A 109 4.06 -26.26 -1.08
N ALA A 110 3.33 -26.89 -1.98
CA ALA A 110 3.89 -27.47 -3.21
C ALA A 110 4.37 -26.37 -4.17
N GLU A 111 3.58 -25.30 -4.37
CA GLU A 111 3.95 -24.12 -5.17
C GLU A 111 5.21 -23.46 -4.60
N ALA A 112 5.26 -23.22 -3.30
CA ALA A 112 6.43 -22.66 -2.62
C ALA A 112 7.66 -23.56 -2.75
N ALA A 113 7.49 -24.87 -2.69
CA ALA A 113 8.56 -25.83 -2.88
C ALA A 113 9.09 -25.83 -4.33
N GLU A 114 8.21 -25.73 -5.32
CA GLU A 114 8.61 -25.65 -6.74
C GLU A 114 9.29 -24.31 -7.04
N SER A 115 8.78 -23.17 -6.50
CA SER A 115 9.45 -21.87 -6.57
C SER A 115 10.84 -21.93 -5.94
N SER A 116 10.95 -22.45 -4.74
CA SER A 116 12.23 -22.60 -4.04
C SER A 116 13.21 -23.50 -4.81
N LYS A 117 12.70 -24.54 -5.47
CA LYS A 117 13.50 -25.42 -6.35
C LYS A 117 13.95 -24.70 -7.62
N ARG A 118 13.12 -23.85 -8.21
CA ARG A 118 13.38 -23.17 -9.48
C ARG A 118 14.30 -21.97 -9.32
N TYR A 119 14.05 -21.12 -8.32
CA TYR A 119 14.71 -19.83 -8.11
C TYR A 119 15.57 -19.79 -6.84
N GLY A 120 15.42 -20.77 -5.93
CA GLY A 120 16.08 -20.73 -4.63
C GLY A 120 15.56 -19.59 -3.78
N LYS A 121 16.47 -18.68 -3.41
CA LYS A 121 16.17 -17.45 -2.68
C LYS A 121 16.19 -16.20 -3.58
N LEU A 122 16.33 -16.38 -4.89
CA LEU A 122 16.39 -15.27 -5.82
C LEU A 122 14.99 -14.89 -6.31
N ASP A 123 14.76 -13.61 -6.43
CA ASP A 123 13.68 -13.07 -7.25
C ASP A 123 13.80 -13.60 -8.70
N PRO A 124 12.70 -13.88 -9.42
CA PRO A 124 12.75 -14.40 -10.78
C PRO A 124 13.52 -13.52 -11.76
N GLU A 125 13.42 -12.18 -11.67
CA GLU A 125 14.15 -11.24 -12.52
C GLU A 125 15.64 -11.28 -12.20
N LEU A 126 16.00 -11.32 -10.91
CA LEU A 126 17.40 -11.51 -10.50
C LEU A 126 17.94 -12.86 -10.96
N ALA A 127 17.15 -13.94 -10.88
CA ALA A 127 17.54 -15.26 -11.35
C ALA A 127 17.81 -15.26 -12.86
N GLU A 128 16.97 -14.60 -13.65
CA GLU A 128 17.16 -14.42 -15.09
C GLU A 128 18.41 -13.58 -15.36
N ARG A 129 18.57 -12.44 -14.68
CA ARG A 129 19.76 -11.59 -14.77
C ARG A 129 21.04 -12.35 -14.47
N VAL A 130 21.07 -13.10 -13.37
CA VAL A 130 22.19 -13.96 -12.96
C VAL A 130 22.51 -15.00 -14.02
N SER A 131 21.51 -15.56 -14.71
CA SER A 131 21.73 -16.55 -15.79
C SER A 131 22.56 -15.99 -16.93
N THR A 132 22.39 -14.70 -17.26
CA THR A 132 23.02 -13.99 -18.36
C THR A 132 24.30 -13.21 -17.97
N MET A 133 24.56 -13.02 -16.66
CA MET A 133 25.74 -12.31 -16.16
C MET A 133 27.04 -13.05 -16.51
N ARG A 134 28.05 -12.27 -16.92
CA ARG A 134 29.45 -12.71 -17.02
C ARG A 134 30.09 -12.66 -15.64
N SER A 135 31.27 -13.27 -15.51
CA SER A 135 32.01 -13.35 -14.24
C SER A 135 32.47 -11.98 -13.69
N ASP A 136 32.63 -10.99 -14.58
CA ASP A 136 33.05 -9.63 -14.23
C ASP A 136 31.88 -8.64 -14.04
N ASP A 137 30.66 -9.05 -14.38
CA ASP A 137 29.48 -8.24 -14.18
C ASP A 137 29.11 -8.17 -12.69
N LYS A 138 28.72 -6.98 -12.22
CA LYS A 138 28.17 -6.77 -10.88
C LYS A 138 26.76 -6.16 -10.97
N VAL A 139 25.95 -6.38 -9.94
CA VAL A 139 24.59 -5.85 -9.82
C VAL A 139 24.34 -5.48 -8.37
N VAL A 140 23.59 -4.42 -8.12
CA VAL A 140 23.15 -4.06 -6.77
C VAL A 140 21.90 -4.86 -6.43
N VAL A 141 21.93 -5.53 -5.28
CA VAL A 141 20.84 -6.39 -4.80
C VAL A 141 20.37 -5.99 -3.42
N TRP A 142 19.09 -6.22 -3.16
CA TRP A 142 18.54 -6.34 -1.82
C TRP A 142 18.94 -7.69 -1.24
N ILE A 143 19.36 -7.70 0.00
CA ILE A 143 19.68 -8.91 0.77
C ILE A 143 18.80 -8.89 2.00
N TRP A 144 17.67 -9.56 1.94
CA TRP A 144 16.79 -9.74 3.09
C TRP A 144 17.33 -10.81 4.01
N LEU A 145 17.41 -10.48 5.29
CA LEU A 145 17.88 -11.39 6.33
C LEU A 145 16.70 -11.88 7.18
N THR A 146 16.95 -12.95 7.95
CA THR A 146 16.01 -13.39 8.98
C THR A 146 15.75 -12.24 9.97
N GLU A 147 14.53 -12.18 10.52
CA GLU A 147 14.19 -11.13 11.50
C GLU A 147 14.91 -11.38 12.84
N PRO A 148 15.62 -10.38 13.42
CA PRO A 148 16.19 -10.53 14.74
C PRO A 148 15.09 -10.53 15.82
N SER A 149 15.30 -11.26 16.90
CA SER A 149 14.37 -11.23 18.04
C SER A 149 14.34 -9.85 18.69
N MET A 150 13.17 -9.19 18.63
CA MET A 150 12.94 -7.86 19.20
C MET A 150 11.56 -7.80 19.87
N ASP A 151 11.51 -7.20 21.07
CA ASP A 151 10.24 -6.94 21.74
C ASP A 151 9.58 -5.67 21.15
N ARG A 152 8.77 -5.86 20.13
CA ARG A 152 8.05 -4.77 19.45
C ARG A 152 6.91 -4.18 20.28
N SER A 153 6.43 -4.89 21.32
CA SER A 153 5.40 -4.35 22.21
C SER A 153 5.82 -3.05 22.89
N ARG A 154 7.13 -2.82 23.02
CA ARG A 154 7.71 -1.59 23.59
C ARG A 154 7.46 -0.34 22.75
N PHE A 155 7.14 -0.46 21.46
CA PHE A 155 6.75 0.66 20.59
C PHE A 155 5.27 1.01 20.67
N GLN A 156 4.49 0.25 21.45
CA GLN A 156 3.06 0.46 21.62
C GLN A 156 2.79 1.47 22.75
N GLY A 157 1.73 2.27 22.60
CA GLY A 157 1.25 3.23 23.60
C GLY A 157 1.79 4.65 23.39
N ASN A 158 1.48 5.54 24.36
CA ASN A 158 1.94 6.92 24.34
C ASN A 158 3.36 7.01 24.88
N LEU A 159 4.34 6.96 23.99
CA LEU A 159 5.75 7.14 24.34
C LEU A 159 6.11 8.63 24.41
N SER A 160 6.98 9.01 25.34
CA SER A 160 7.66 10.31 25.28
C SER A 160 8.66 10.30 24.11
N GLU A 161 9.04 11.49 23.62
CA GLU A 161 10.07 11.61 22.58
C GLU A 161 11.38 10.91 22.98
N GLU A 162 11.80 11.06 24.23
CA GLU A 162 13.00 10.41 24.78
C GLU A 162 12.89 8.87 24.74
N GLN A 163 11.74 8.33 25.18
CA GLN A 163 11.48 6.88 25.12
C GLN A 163 11.47 6.36 23.69
N TYR A 164 10.90 7.10 22.75
CA TYR A 164 10.86 6.73 21.33
C TYR A 164 12.28 6.72 20.75
N GLN A 165 13.10 7.74 21.00
CA GLN A 165 14.48 7.80 20.53
C GLN A 165 15.37 6.69 21.15
N ASP A 166 15.13 6.31 22.40
CA ASP A 166 15.82 5.17 23.03
C ASP A 166 15.46 3.85 22.35
N LEU A 167 14.19 3.66 21.97
CA LEU A 167 13.74 2.47 21.26
C LEU A 167 14.29 2.41 19.83
N LEU A 168 14.31 3.54 19.11
CA LEU A 168 14.95 3.62 17.80
C LEU A 168 16.45 3.31 17.88
N SER A 169 17.12 3.77 18.94
CA SER A 169 18.54 3.48 19.17
C SER A 169 18.78 1.99 19.43
N LEU A 170 17.90 1.35 20.21
CA LEU A 170 17.91 -0.09 20.44
C LEU A 170 17.66 -0.88 19.14
N GLN A 171 16.69 -0.45 18.36
CA GLN A 171 16.34 -1.06 17.07
C GLN A 171 17.54 -1.02 16.11
N ARG A 172 18.12 0.15 15.92
CA ARG A 172 19.35 0.32 15.09
C ARG A 172 20.49 -0.58 15.54
N ALA A 173 20.75 -0.64 16.86
CA ALA A 173 21.81 -1.49 17.39
C ALA A 173 21.51 -2.98 17.15
N THR A 174 20.25 -3.38 17.23
CA THR A 174 19.83 -4.76 17.02
C THR A 174 20.00 -5.17 15.56
N TYR A 175 19.55 -4.35 14.60
CA TYR A 175 19.72 -4.64 13.17
C TYR A 175 21.20 -4.62 12.78
N ALA A 176 21.97 -3.61 13.19
CA ALA A 176 23.40 -3.55 12.89
C ALA A 176 24.18 -4.78 13.39
N ALA A 177 23.85 -5.29 14.58
CA ALA A 177 24.46 -6.52 15.10
C ALA A 177 24.04 -7.77 14.30
N HIS A 178 22.80 -7.80 13.82
CA HIS A 178 22.25 -8.90 13.03
C HIS A 178 22.84 -8.95 11.61
N GLU A 179 23.05 -7.80 11.00
CA GLU A 179 23.58 -7.63 9.64
C GLU A 179 25.12 -7.82 9.55
N ALA A 180 25.82 -7.59 10.64
CA ALA A 180 27.29 -7.60 10.66
C ALA A 180 27.92 -8.90 10.05
N PRO A 181 27.41 -10.12 10.29
CA PRO A 181 27.95 -11.35 9.68
C PRO A 181 27.85 -11.37 8.15
N VAL A 182 26.80 -10.78 7.57
CA VAL A 182 26.61 -10.68 6.12
C VAL A 182 27.50 -9.58 5.53
N ILE A 183 27.57 -8.46 6.21
CA ILE A 183 28.46 -7.34 5.83
C ILE A 183 29.92 -7.79 5.80
N ASP A 184 30.37 -8.54 6.81
CA ASP A 184 31.74 -9.06 6.86
C ASP A 184 31.98 -10.09 5.76
N PHE A 185 31.00 -10.94 5.47
CA PHE A 185 31.07 -11.85 4.33
C PHE A 185 31.22 -11.09 3.00
N LEU A 186 30.39 -10.06 2.76
CA LEU A 186 30.42 -9.23 1.54
C LEU A 186 31.79 -8.57 1.36
N LYS A 187 32.36 -8.00 2.41
CA LYS A 187 33.71 -7.41 2.39
C LYS A 187 34.78 -8.43 2.03
N ALA A 188 34.65 -9.66 2.55
CA ALA A 188 35.59 -10.75 2.23
C ALA A 188 35.49 -11.23 0.77
N GLN A 189 34.36 -10.98 0.10
CA GLN A 189 34.12 -11.26 -1.32
C GLN A 189 34.42 -10.07 -2.25
N ASP A 190 35.10 -9.04 -1.78
CA ASP A 190 35.35 -7.80 -2.54
C ASP A 190 34.07 -7.16 -3.13
N SER A 191 32.99 -7.27 -2.37
CA SER A 191 31.68 -6.71 -2.70
C SER A 191 31.44 -5.40 -1.95
N ALA A 192 30.98 -4.37 -2.67
CA ALA A 192 30.72 -3.07 -2.09
C ALA A 192 29.36 -3.11 -1.36
N VAL A 193 29.37 -2.94 -0.04
CA VAL A 193 28.13 -2.67 0.70
C VAL A 193 27.71 -1.24 0.38
N VAL A 194 26.56 -1.10 -0.27
CA VAL A 194 26.01 0.20 -0.67
C VAL A 194 25.29 0.84 0.50
N TYR A 195 24.46 0.07 1.20
CA TYR A 195 23.72 0.53 2.36
C TYR A 195 23.35 -0.66 3.27
N ALA A 196 23.25 -0.42 4.57
CA ALA A 196 22.69 -1.36 5.54
C ALA A 196 21.56 -0.64 6.31
N SER A 197 20.38 -1.23 6.31
CA SER A 197 19.20 -0.60 6.88
C SER A 197 19.31 -0.50 8.40
N GLN A 198 18.88 0.63 8.96
CA GLN A 198 18.88 0.83 10.41
C GLN A 198 17.63 0.27 11.10
N TYR A 199 16.58 -0.02 10.32
CA TYR A 199 15.24 -0.32 10.84
C TYR A 199 14.57 -1.54 10.21
N ALA A 200 15.29 -2.23 9.30
CA ALA A 200 14.86 -3.49 8.69
C ALA A 200 16.05 -4.44 8.54
N PRO A 201 15.89 -5.77 8.52
CA PRO A 201 16.98 -6.73 8.35
C PRO A 201 17.43 -6.81 6.88
N VAL A 202 17.92 -5.69 6.33
CA VAL A 202 18.20 -5.53 4.90
C VAL A 202 19.58 -4.91 4.66
N VAL A 203 20.35 -5.53 3.79
CA VAL A 203 21.63 -5.01 3.30
C VAL A 203 21.57 -4.86 1.78
N PHE A 204 22.05 -3.72 1.27
CA PHE A 204 22.23 -3.49 -0.15
C PHE A 204 23.71 -3.62 -0.50
N ALA A 205 24.02 -4.40 -1.52
CA ALA A 205 25.41 -4.57 -1.95
C ALA A 205 25.52 -4.76 -3.47
N GLU A 206 26.60 -4.21 -4.03
CA GLU A 206 27.01 -4.49 -5.40
C GLU A 206 27.81 -5.79 -5.42
N VAL A 207 27.26 -6.82 -6.04
CA VAL A 207 27.75 -8.20 -5.94
C VAL A 207 27.93 -8.85 -7.30
N SER A 208 28.89 -9.78 -7.39
CA SER A 208 29.09 -10.64 -8.54
C SER A 208 28.09 -11.80 -8.56
N LYS A 209 28.01 -12.49 -9.70
CA LYS A 209 27.24 -13.73 -9.85
C LYS A 209 27.60 -14.79 -8.80
N GLU A 210 28.88 -14.98 -8.53
CA GLU A 210 29.39 -15.93 -7.55
C GLU A 210 28.95 -15.55 -6.13
N THR A 211 29.05 -14.28 -5.79
CA THR A 211 28.62 -13.75 -4.48
C THR A 211 27.11 -13.93 -4.27
N ILE A 212 26.27 -13.73 -5.30
CA ILE A 212 24.83 -13.99 -5.24
C ILE A 212 24.55 -15.47 -4.95
N GLN A 213 25.27 -16.36 -5.64
CA GLN A 213 25.14 -17.81 -5.42
C GLN A 213 25.55 -18.24 -4.00
N ASP A 214 26.55 -17.60 -3.43
CA ASP A 214 26.99 -17.91 -2.06
C ASP A 214 26.06 -17.29 -1.00
N LEU A 215 25.56 -16.07 -1.23
CA LEU A 215 24.52 -15.47 -0.39
C LEU A 215 23.27 -16.34 -0.34
N SER A 216 22.85 -16.91 -1.47
CA SER A 216 21.66 -17.77 -1.54
C SER A 216 21.75 -19.06 -0.70
N LYS A 217 22.95 -19.49 -0.35
CA LYS A 217 23.20 -20.69 0.47
C LYS A 217 23.20 -20.39 1.98
N ARG A 218 23.30 -19.13 2.39
CA ARG A 218 23.38 -18.74 3.79
C ARG A 218 22.03 -18.92 4.49
N SER A 219 22.06 -19.42 5.72
CA SER A 219 20.83 -19.62 6.51
C SER A 219 20.22 -18.32 7.07
N ASP A 220 21.05 -17.28 7.21
CA ASP A 220 20.63 -15.96 7.67
C ASP A 220 20.08 -15.05 6.53
N VAL A 221 20.22 -15.43 5.26
CA VAL A 221 19.59 -14.78 4.11
C VAL A 221 18.25 -15.43 3.81
N VAL A 222 17.21 -14.63 3.70
CA VAL A 222 15.84 -15.07 3.35
C VAL A 222 15.63 -14.98 1.84
N SER A 223 15.87 -13.82 1.24
CA SER A 223 15.69 -13.60 -0.19
C SER A 223 16.70 -12.58 -0.75
N LEU A 224 16.84 -12.59 -2.06
CA LEU A 224 17.69 -11.70 -2.85
C LEU A 224 16.87 -11.13 -3.99
N ASP A 225 16.83 -9.81 -4.14
CA ASP A 225 16.12 -9.09 -5.20
C ASP A 225 17.04 -8.09 -5.89
N ILE A 226 16.69 -7.65 -7.11
CA ILE A 226 17.42 -6.64 -7.85
C ILE A 226 16.94 -5.23 -7.47
N THR A 227 17.87 -4.25 -7.32
CA THR A 227 17.49 -2.83 -7.16
C THR A 227 17.09 -2.20 -8.49
N ARG A 228 16.23 -1.17 -8.44
CA ARG A 228 15.58 -0.56 -9.62
C ARG A 228 15.50 0.98 -9.50
N SER A 229 15.11 1.73 -10.55
CA SER A 229 15.02 3.21 -10.60
C SER A 229 13.60 3.73 -10.81
N TYR A 230 13.24 4.93 -10.30
CA TYR A 230 11.87 5.47 -10.19
C TYR A 230 11.69 6.91 -10.71
N GLU A 231 10.44 7.34 -11.02
CA GLU A 231 10.07 8.70 -11.48
C GLU A 231 8.81 9.27 -10.77
N PRO A 232 8.58 10.62 -10.66
CA PRO A 232 7.54 11.24 -9.83
C PRO A 232 6.32 11.86 -10.54
N ALA A 233 5.23 12.19 -9.80
CA ALA A 233 3.97 12.79 -10.27
C ALA A 233 3.25 13.72 -9.24
N LEU A 234 2.29 14.63 -9.58
CA LEU A 234 1.92 15.87 -8.85
C LEU A 234 0.43 16.31 -8.80
N SER A 235 -0.18 16.93 -7.74
CA SER A 235 -1.19 18.00 -7.64
C SER A 235 -2.14 18.22 -6.42
N SER A 236 -2.94 19.36 -6.17
CA SER A 236 -3.74 19.72 -4.97
C SER A 236 -5.05 20.50 -5.11
N ALA A 237 -6.08 20.34 -4.22
CA ALA A 237 -7.25 21.20 -4.04
C ALA A 237 -7.92 21.05 -2.65
N ALA A 238 -7.56 21.91 -1.69
CA ALA A 238 -8.00 21.80 -0.30
C ALA A 238 -9.52 21.95 -0.06
N PRO A 239 -10.26 22.85 -0.74
CA PRO A 239 -11.70 22.97 -0.53
C PRO A 239 -12.52 21.79 -1.06
N THR A 240 -12.06 21.13 -2.13
CA THR A 240 -12.75 19.94 -2.69
C THR A 240 -12.74 18.78 -1.70
N VAL A 241 -11.64 18.59 -1.00
CA VAL A 241 -11.52 17.56 0.04
C VAL A 241 -11.97 18.05 1.42
N LYS A 242 -12.62 19.21 1.53
CA LYS A 242 -13.18 19.76 2.77
C LYS A 242 -12.18 19.98 3.91
N ALA A 243 -10.92 20.22 3.61
CA ALA A 243 -9.90 20.54 4.62
C ALA A 243 -10.18 21.88 5.31
N ASP A 244 -10.73 22.85 4.60
CA ASP A 244 -11.14 24.16 5.10
C ASP A 244 -12.18 24.08 6.22
N VAL A 245 -13.09 23.10 6.18
CA VAL A 245 -14.05 22.80 7.25
C VAL A 245 -13.32 22.36 8.53
N VAL A 246 -12.29 21.52 8.39
CA VAL A 246 -11.48 21.02 9.51
C VAL A 246 -10.64 22.16 10.12
N TRP A 247 -10.13 23.09 9.29
CA TRP A 247 -9.46 24.29 9.77
C TRP A 247 -10.38 25.16 10.61
N GLY A 248 -11.65 25.32 10.20
CA GLY A 248 -12.68 26.03 10.97
C GLY A 248 -12.91 25.42 12.36
N ARG A 249 -12.57 24.14 12.56
CA ARG A 249 -12.59 23.44 13.85
C ARG A 249 -11.28 23.55 14.63
N GLY A 250 -10.33 24.36 14.16
CA GLY A 250 -9.03 24.59 14.79
C GLY A 250 -8.02 23.47 14.61
N LYS A 251 -8.22 22.59 13.63
CA LYS A 251 -7.28 21.49 13.33
C LYS A 251 -6.54 21.78 12.03
N THR A 252 -5.22 21.86 12.10
CA THR A 252 -4.36 22.36 11.01
C THR A 252 -3.09 21.52 10.83
N GLY A 253 -2.97 20.37 11.53
CA GLY A 253 -1.76 19.54 11.52
C GLY A 253 -0.71 19.91 12.55
N THR A 254 -1.00 20.90 13.45
CA THR A 254 -0.06 21.37 14.46
C THR A 254 0.47 20.22 15.34
N GLY A 255 1.78 20.17 15.53
CA GLY A 255 2.47 19.16 16.33
C GLY A 255 2.86 17.89 15.56
N ILE A 256 2.42 17.73 14.32
CA ILE A 256 2.70 16.55 13.50
C ILE A 256 3.81 16.85 12.49
N LYS A 257 4.86 16.04 12.49
CA LYS A 257 5.93 16.12 11.47
C LYS A 257 5.56 15.26 10.27
N VAL A 258 5.60 15.85 9.08
CA VAL A 258 5.37 15.17 7.80
C VAL A 258 6.66 15.17 7.01
N ALA A 259 7.07 14.01 6.51
CA ALA A 259 8.19 13.89 5.60
C ALA A 259 7.69 13.73 4.16
N ILE A 260 8.27 14.49 3.26
CA ILE A 260 8.14 14.31 1.82
C ILE A 260 9.32 13.45 1.40
N VAL A 261 9.03 12.20 1.06
CA VAL A 261 10.03 11.27 0.50
C VAL A 261 10.01 11.45 -1.00
N GLU A 262 11.14 11.89 -1.56
CA GLU A 262 11.19 12.32 -2.95
C GLU A 262 12.40 11.76 -3.68
N VAL A 263 12.21 11.44 -4.95
CA VAL A 263 13.25 11.00 -5.87
C VAL A 263 13.56 12.10 -6.89
N PRO A 264 14.76 12.13 -7.51
CA PRO A 264 15.10 13.16 -8.49
C PRO A 264 14.16 13.13 -9.70
N LEU A 265 13.48 14.25 -9.93
CA LEU A 265 12.85 14.55 -11.20
C LEU A 265 13.72 15.57 -11.94
N GLY A 266 14.31 15.15 -13.03
CA GLY A 266 15.34 15.96 -13.70
C GLY A 266 16.63 16.00 -12.91
N SER A 267 16.94 17.11 -12.21
CA SER A 267 18.22 17.29 -11.52
C SER A 267 18.15 17.36 -10.00
N GLY A 268 16.96 17.31 -9.39
CA GLY A 268 16.82 17.53 -7.95
C GLY A 268 15.69 16.75 -7.30
N SER A 269 15.80 16.63 -5.98
CA SER A 269 14.78 15.98 -5.12
C SER A 269 14.49 16.75 -3.83
N ARG A 270 15.14 17.89 -3.58
CA ARG A 270 15.05 18.67 -2.35
C ARG A 270 13.93 19.72 -2.41
N ILE A 271 13.25 19.95 -1.29
CA ILE A 271 12.29 21.04 -1.15
C ILE A 271 13.02 22.38 -1.12
N GLU A 272 12.46 23.42 -1.77
CA GLU A 272 12.93 24.81 -1.70
C GLU A 272 12.33 25.52 -0.48
N PHE A 273 13.03 25.46 0.64
CA PHE A 273 12.60 26.09 1.89
C PHE A 273 12.77 27.61 1.93
N SER A 274 13.39 28.24 0.92
CA SER A 274 13.33 29.71 0.80
C SER A 274 12.00 30.23 0.26
N ASN A 275 11.10 29.33 -0.17
CA ASN A 275 9.73 29.69 -0.50
C ASN A 275 9.02 30.25 0.74
N PRO A 276 8.51 31.51 0.70
CA PRO A 276 7.94 32.18 1.88
C PRO A 276 6.64 31.56 2.38
N TYR A 277 6.06 30.63 1.64
CA TYR A 277 4.81 29.95 1.98
C TYR A 277 5.04 28.55 2.53
N LEU A 278 6.27 28.08 2.58
CA LEU A 278 6.64 26.85 3.26
C LEU A 278 7.25 27.15 4.64
N LEU A 279 6.92 26.31 5.60
CA LEU A 279 7.52 26.39 6.93
C LEU A 279 8.98 25.93 6.87
N ASP A 280 9.80 26.47 7.76
CA ASP A 280 11.18 25.99 7.93
C ASP A 280 11.19 24.49 8.14
N GLY A 281 12.10 23.81 7.44
CA GLY A 281 12.25 22.37 7.49
C GLY A 281 13.71 21.95 7.48
N SER A 282 13.93 20.64 7.46
CA SER A 282 15.26 20.06 7.33
C SER A 282 15.30 19.08 6.15
N SER A 283 16.48 18.95 5.55
CA SER A 283 16.71 18.07 4.40
C SER A 283 17.72 16.97 4.75
N TYR A 284 17.47 15.76 4.31
CA TYR A 284 18.38 14.62 4.44
C TYR A 284 19.71 14.90 3.73
N ARG A 285 19.63 15.33 2.47
CA ARG A 285 20.78 15.72 1.64
C ARG A 285 20.61 17.19 1.24
N PRO A 286 21.03 18.14 2.11
CA PRO A 286 20.91 19.55 1.83
C PRO A 286 21.81 20.03 0.67
N ASP A 287 22.77 19.23 0.27
CA ASP A 287 23.69 19.44 -0.85
C ASP A 287 23.05 19.12 -2.22
N LEU A 288 21.95 18.37 -2.26
CA LEU A 288 21.28 18.06 -3.52
C LEU A 288 20.49 19.26 -4.07
N PRO A 289 20.33 19.33 -5.40
CA PRO A 289 19.55 20.38 -6.04
C PRO A 289 18.07 20.36 -5.61
N VAL A 290 17.47 21.52 -5.66
CA VAL A 290 16.04 21.73 -5.46
C VAL A 290 15.24 21.07 -6.58
N SER A 291 14.07 20.57 -6.24
CA SER A 291 13.05 20.03 -7.15
C SER A 291 11.79 20.89 -7.09
N SER A 292 11.33 21.33 -8.26
CA SER A 292 10.00 21.98 -8.37
C SER A 292 8.89 21.01 -7.95
N HIS A 293 9.07 19.72 -8.22
CA HIS A 293 8.16 18.65 -7.81
C HIS A 293 8.08 18.52 -6.29
N ALA A 294 9.20 18.27 -5.61
CA ALA A 294 9.26 18.17 -4.15
C ALA A 294 8.68 19.42 -3.47
N THR A 295 8.95 20.61 -4.03
CA THR A 295 8.45 21.87 -3.51
C THR A 295 6.93 22.00 -3.67
N ALA A 296 6.39 21.56 -4.80
CA ALA A 296 4.95 21.58 -5.05
C ALA A 296 4.20 20.58 -4.15
N VAL A 297 4.71 19.36 -4.01
CA VAL A 297 4.18 18.34 -3.09
C VAL A 297 4.19 18.85 -1.64
N ALA A 298 5.28 19.48 -1.21
CA ALA A 298 5.39 20.11 0.10
C ALA A 298 4.32 21.20 0.32
N GLY A 299 4.03 22.01 -0.70
CA GLY A 299 3.00 23.03 -0.65
C GLY A 299 1.58 22.47 -0.52
N ILE A 300 1.30 21.33 -1.12
CA ILE A 300 0.00 20.67 -0.98
C ILE A 300 -0.21 20.21 0.46
N VAL A 301 0.82 19.72 1.12
CA VAL A 301 0.75 19.39 2.54
C VAL A 301 0.61 20.65 3.38
N ALA A 302 1.45 21.69 3.18
CA ALA A 302 1.73 22.66 4.23
C ALA A 302 1.86 24.12 3.79
N SER A 303 1.47 24.50 2.55
CA SER A 303 1.52 25.90 2.13
C SER A 303 0.75 26.81 3.08
N SER A 304 1.39 27.87 3.58
CA SER A 304 0.77 28.91 4.39
C SER A 304 0.12 30.04 3.58
N HIS A 305 0.12 29.93 2.23
CA HIS A 305 -0.48 30.93 1.36
C HIS A 305 -1.97 31.10 1.64
N SER A 306 -2.48 32.33 1.66
CA SER A 306 -3.87 32.60 2.07
C SER A 306 -4.94 31.97 1.17
N THR A 307 -4.68 31.88 -0.14
CA THR A 307 -5.59 31.30 -1.15
C THR A 307 -5.23 29.84 -1.47
N TYR A 308 -3.94 29.55 -1.65
CA TYR A 308 -3.43 28.21 -2.02
C TYR A 308 -2.83 27.54 -0.80
N ARG A 309 -3.67 27.33 0.20
CA ARG A 309 -3.29 26.78 1.50
C ARG A 309 -3.18 25.26 1.43
N GLY A 310 -2.14 24.71 2.04
CA GLY A 310 -1.94 23.26 2.15
C GLY A 310 -2.95 22.63 3.11
N ILE A 311 -3.23 21.34 2.91
CA ILE A 311 -4.23 20.56 3.67
C ILE A 311 -3.98 20.65 5.17
N SER A 312 -2.72 20.56 5.61
CA SER A 312 -2.30 20.64 7.01
C SER A 312 -1.27 21.76 7.22
N TYR A 313 -1.63 22.97 6.84
CA TYR A 313 -0.74 24.15 6.83
C TYR A 313 -0.14 24.53 8.19
N GLY A 314 -0.57 23.92 9.27
CA GLY A 314 -0.06 24.14 10.64
C GLY A 314 0.95 23.11 11.10
N VAL A 315 1.42 22.17 10.26
CA VAL A 315 2.52 21.26 10.62
C VAL A 315 3.76 22.06 11.01
N PRO A 316 4.46 21.73 12.10
CA PRO A 316 5.51 22.59 12.66
C PRO A 316 6.79 22.62 11.82
N ALA A 317 7.04 21.56 11.05
CA ALA A 317 8.15 21.44 10.12
C ALA A 317 7.89 20.35 9.09
N LEU A 318 8.26 20.63 7.85
CA LEU A 318 8.37 19.64 6.80
C LEU A 318 9.77 19.02 6.80
N LEU A 319 9.84 17.72 6.51
CA LEU A 319 11.09 17.00 6.38
C LEU A 319 11.29 16.64 4.90
N SER A 320 12.33 17.18 4.26
CA SER A 320 12.73 16.82 2.90
C SER A 320 13.57 15.55 2.94
N ALA A 321 12.94 14.40 2.87
CA ALA A 321 13.58 13.09 2.80
C ALA A 321 13.96 12.80 1.33
N ASN A 322 14.92 13.55 0.84
CA ASN A 322 15.30 13.64 -0.56
C ASN A 322 16.39 12.63 -0.93
N ALA A 323 16.02 11.61 -1.73
CA ALA A 323 16.95 10.64 -2.28
C ALA A 323 17.93 11.29 -3.28
N GLU A 324 19.16 10.79 -3.33
CA GLU A 324 20.18 11.27 -4.28
C GLU A 324 19.90 10.78 -5.69
N THR A 325 19.49 9.55 -5.80
CA THR A 325 19.09 8.91 -7.05
C THR A 325 17.68 8.32 -6.91
N GLY A 326 17.08 7.88 -8.00
CA GLY A 326 15.79 7.18 -7.96
C GLY A 326 15.94 5.68 -7.67
N ASN A 327 17.00 5.24 -6.99
CA ASN A 327 17.18 3.83 -6.66
C ASN A 327 16.68 3.48 -5.25
N ASP A 328 16.42 2.21 -5.03
CA ASP A 328 15.84 1.68 -3.79
C ASP A 328 16.68 2.04 -2.55
N THR A 329 18.02 2.00 -2.66
CA THR A 329 18.92 2.25 -1.52
C THR A 329 18.83 3.68 -1.01
N ASP A 330 18.73 4.66 -1.90
CA ASP A 330 18.62 6.06 -1.55
C ASP A 330 17.24 6.41 -0.98
N ILE A 331 16.18 5.76 -1.52
CA ILE A 331 14.83 5.88 -1.00
C ILE A 331 14.76 5.35 0.44
N VAL A 332 15.29 4.15 0.68
CA VAL A 332 15.35 3.56 2.02
C VAL A 332 16.10 4.47 2.98
N ALA A 333 17.28 4.97 2.59
CA ALA A 333 18.08 5.86 3.44
C ALA A 333 17.35 7.18 3.76
N ALA A 334 16.64 7.74 2.79
CA ALA A 334 15.83 8.95 2.98
C ALA A 334 14.65 8.71 3.95
N MET A 335 13.94 7.58 3.82
CA MET A 335 12.86 7.19 4.73
C MET A 335 13.39 6.99 6.16
N GLU A 336 14.50 6.29 6.34
CA GLU A 336 15.11 6.06 7.66
C GLU A 336 15.58 7.36 8.32
N TRP A 337 16.11 8.30 7.52
CA TRP A 337 16.40 9.63 8.05
C TRP A 337 15.11 10.31 8.55
N ALA A 338 14.02 10.27 7.79
CA ALA A 338 12.74 10.87 8.19
C ALA A 338 12.20 10.25 9.49
N ILE A 339 12.31 8.93 9.64
CA ILE A 339 11.96 8.22 10.88
C ILE A 339 12.79 8.76 12.05
N THR A 340 14.10 8.89 11.85
CA THR A 340 15.03 9.43 12.88
C THR A 340 14.70 10.87 13.27
N GLN A 341 14.17 11.68 12.32
CA GLN A 341 13.68 13.04 12.60
C GLN A 341 12.32 13.08 13.31
N GLY A 342 11.70 11.93 13.56
CA GLY A 342 10.42 11.81 14.25
C GLY A 342 9.21 12.10 13.37
N ALA A 343 9.29 11.85 12.06
CA ALA A 343 8.13 11.88 11.17
C ALA A 343 7.02 10.97 11.71
N LYS A 344 5.77 11.38 11.52
CA LYS A 344 4.58 10.57 11.81
C LYS A 344 3.84 10.17 10.53
N VAL A 345 4.04 10.93 9.47
CA VAL A 345 3.52 10.66 8.13
C VAL A 345 4.68 10.72 7.15
N LEU A 346 4.79 9.72 6.30
CA LEU A 346 5.66 9.72 5.12
C LEU A 346 4.78 9.86 3.88
N SER A 347 5.00 10.91 3.09
CA SER A 347 4.33 11.17 1.82
C SER A 347 5.27 10.76 0.69
N CYS A 348 4.95 9.69 -0.01
CA CYS A 348 5.80 9.03 -1.00
C CYS A 348 5.19 9.24 -2.41
N SER A 349 5.67 10.27 -3.10
CA SER A 349 5.16 10.66 -4.41
C SER A 349 6.03 10.14 -5.56
N TYR A 350 6.33 8.86 -5.60
CA TYR A 350 7.12 8.18 -6.63
C TYR A 350 6.55 6.80 -6.92
N GLU A 351 6.92 6.24 -8.06
CA GLU A 351 6.33 5.02 -8.59
C GLU A 351 7.29 4.22 -9.46
N LYS A 352 7.02 2.91 -9.60
CA LYS A 352 7.73 2.01 -10.48
C LYS A 352 6.84 0.86 -10.95
N TYR A 353 7.02 0.47 -12.19
CA TYR A 353 6.35 -0.70 -12.77
C TYR A 353 6.94 -2.03 -12.28
N THR A 354 6.09 -2.94 -11.83
CA THR A 354 6.47 -4.26 -11.28
C THR A 354 5.56 -5.39 -11.75
N SER A 355 4.96 -5.26 -12.91
CA SER A 355 3.98 -6.25 -13.41
C SER A 355 2.87 -6.56 -12.40
N ARG A 356 2.39 -5.55 -11.66
CA ARG A 356 1.32 -5.67 -10.64
C ARG A 356 1.67 -6.57 -9.44
N ARG A 357 2.96 -6.88 -9.21
CA ARG A 357 3.42 -7.77 -8.14
C ARG A 357 4.07 -6.99 -7.00
N LEU A 358 3.87 -7.46 -5.79
CA LEU A 358 4.58 -6.96 -4.61
C LEU A 358 6.08 -7.16 -4.79
N ASP A 359 6.86 -6.07 -4.71
CA ASP A 359 8.32 -6.10 -4.79
C ASP A 359 8.98 -5.75 -3.45
N SER A 360 10.30 -5.83 -3.37
CA SER A 360 11.05 -5.56 -2.15
C SER A 360 10.85 -4.15 -1.61
N LEU A 361 10.65 -3.15 -2.47
CA LEU A 361 10.41 -1.80 -1.99
C LEU A 361 9.01 -1.67 -1.37
N ALA A 362 7.98 -2.24 -1.98
CA ALA A 362 6.64 -2.29 -1.41
C ALA A 362 6.64 -3.02 -0.05
N GLN A 363 7.34 -4.15 0.05
CA GLN A 363 7.52 -4.87 1.32
C GLN A 363 8.26 -4.04 2.37
N TYR A 364 9.26 -3.24 1.96
CA TYR A 364 9.95 -2.34 2.87
C TYR A 364 8.99 -1.27 3.42
N HIS A 365 8.09 -0.73 2.60
CA HIS A 365 7.06 0.21 3.04
C HIS A 365 6.12 -0.46 4.05
N ASP A 366 5.69 -1.70 3.80
CA ASP A 366 4.90 -2.49 4.75
C ASP A 366 5.62 -2.67 6.08
N HIS A 367 6.93 -3.01 6.01
CA HIS A 367 7.75 -3.17 7.20
C HIS A 367 7.86 -1.87 8.03
N VAL A 368 8.02 -0.72 7.37
CA VAL A 368 8.08 0.59 8.03
C VAL A 368 6.77 0.89 8.77
N VAL A 369 5.62 0.65 8.15
CA VAL A 369 4.31 0.83 8.82
C VAL A 369 4.20 -0.08 10.03
N TRP A 370 4.37 -1.38 9.83
CA TRP A 370 4.20 -2.40 10.85
C TRP A 370 5.21 -2.29 12.01
N SER A 371 6.48 -2.00 11.70
CA SER A 371 7.57 -2.00 12.67
C SER A 371 7.73 -0.67 13.40
N ASN A 372 7.50 0.45 12.71
CA ASN A 372 7.68 1.80 13.26
C ASN A 372 6.36 2.50 13.62
N HIS A 373 5.23 1.89 13.27
CA HIS A 373 3.89 2.41 13.50
C HIS A 373 3.68 3.82 12.92
N LEU A 374 4.16 4.03 11.70
CA LEU A 374 4.05 5.27 10.94
C LEU A 374 2.97 5.15 9.87
N THR A 375 2.27 6.24 9.61
CA THR A 375 1.40 6.31 8.43
C THR A 375 2.24 6.60 7.20
N VAL A 376 2.19 5.71 6.21
CA VAL A 376 2.84 5.88 4.91
C VAL A 376 1.78 6.02 3.84
N VAL A 377 1.85 7.10 3.07
CA VAL A 377 0.91 7.43 1.99
C VAL A 377 1.67 7.42 0.68
N VAL A 378 1.17 6.68 -0.30
CA VAL A 378 1.89 6.38 -1.55
C VAL A 378 1.04 6.66 -2.77
N ALA A 379 1.65 7.16 -3.85
CA ALA A 379 0.98 7.33 -5.13
C ALA A 379 0.62 5.98 -5.77
N ALA A 380 -0.57 5.88 -6.35
CA ALA A 380 -0.99 4.68 -7.07
C ALA A 380 -0.23 4.49 -8.40
N GLY A 381 0.30 5.57 -8.95
CA GLY A 381 1.00 5.59 -10.22
C GLY A 381 0.25 6.37 -11.31
N ASN A 382 0.97 6.68 -12.40
CA ASN A 382 0.43 7.43 -13.52
C ASN A 382 0.48 6.60 -14.82
N PRO A 383 -0.52 6.76 -15.73
CA PRO A 383 -0.54 6.00 -16.98
C PRO A 383 0.46 6.57 -18.00
N PRO A 384 0.77 5.82 -19.05
CA PRO A 384 1.69 4.70 -18.93
C PRO A 384 3.13 5.12 -19.27
N ILE A 385 4.08 4.63 -18.54
CA ILE A 385 5.44 4.53 -19.07
C ILE A 385 5.37 3.56 -20.26
N GLU A 386 6.01 3.90 -21.38
CA GLU A 386 5.99 3.09 -22.60
C GLU A 386 6.36 1.62 -22.29
N GLY A 387 5.48 0.69 -22.61
CA GLY A 387 5.65 -0.74 -22.36
C GLY A 387 5.02 -1.28 -21.08
N THR A 388 4.31 -0.45 -20.30
CA THR A 388 3.55 -0.89 -19.12
C THR A 388 2.10 -1.22 -19.44
N GLU A 389 1.47 -2.09 -18.65
CA GLU A 389 0.02 -2.29 -18.74
C GLU A 389 -0.68 -1.02 -18.25
N ALA A 390 -1.59 -0.47 -19.08
CA ALA A 390 -2.35 0.70 -18.72
C ALA A 390 -3.26 0.41 -17.51
N GLY A 391 -3.29 1.32 -16.53
CA GLY A 391 -4.22 1.26 -15.43
C GLY A 391 -3.80 0.43 -14.21
N SER A 392 -2.62 -0.17 -14.20
CA SER A 392 -2.14 -0.93 -13.04
C SER A 392 -1.60 -0.02 -11.93
N VAL A 393 -1.90 -0.33 -10.67
CA VAL A 393 -1.22 0.29 -9.53
C VAL A 393 0.26 -0.10 -9.54
N LEU A 394 1.13 0.89 -9.29
CA LEU A 394 2.58 0.76 -9.38
C LEU A 394 3.21 0.62 -7.98
N SER A 395 4.40 -0.02 -7.90
CA SER A 395 5.17 -0.06 -6.66
C SER A 395 5.68 1.35 -6.28
N PRO A 396 5.71 1.73 -4.98
CA PRO A 396 5.36 0.94 -3.80
C PRO A 396 3.87 0.99 -3.39
N GLY A 397 2.97 1.55 -4.22
CA GLY A 397 1.53 1.55 -3.98
C GLY A 397 0.91 0.15 -3.86
N LEU A 398 1.62 -0.88 -4.31
CA LEU A 398 1.26 -2.29 -4.14
C LEU A 398 1.37 -2.79 -2.68
N ALA A 399 2.03 -2.06 -1.79
CA ALA A 399 2.17 -2.45 -0.38
C ALA A 399 0.80 -2.53 0.33
N TYR A 400 0.66 -3.44 1.31
CA TYR A 400 -0.59 -3.65 2.05
C TYR A 400 -0.89 -2.54 3.04
N ASN A 401 0.12 -2.21 3.87
CA ASN A 401 -0.07 -1.39 5.07
C ASN A 401 -0.11 0.10 4.76
N VAL A 402 0.34 0.50 3.58
CA VAL A 402 0.30 1.89 3.12
C VAL A 402 -1.13 2.33 2.76
N ILE A 403 -1.34 3.64 2.66
CA ILE A 403 -2.52 4.22 2.04
C ILE A 403 -2.13 4.61 0.62
N THR A 404 -2.60 3.86 -0.36
CA THR A 404 -2.35 4.14 -1.78
C THR A 404 -3.39 5.11 -2.31
N VAL A 405 -2.94 6.10 -3.06
CA VAL A 405 -3.78 7.23 -3.47
C VAL A 405 -3.83 7.35 -4.99
N GLY A 406 -5.02 7.19 -5.54
CA GLY A 406 -5.34 7.53 -6.92
C GLY A 406 -5.68 9.01 -7.08
N ALA A 407 -5.93 9.45 -8.33
CA ALA A 407 -6.17 10.84 -8.64
C ALA A 407 -7.50 11.07 -9.38
N PHE A 408 -8.21 12.12 -9.02
CA PHE A 408 -9.38 12.59 -9.75
C PHE A 408 -9.27 14.05 -10.16
N ASP A 409 -10.11 14.46 -11.12
CA ASP A 409 -10.26 15.82 -11.65
C ASP A 409 -11.52 16.43 -11.05
N ASP A 410 -11.37 17.48 -10.23
CA ASP A 410 -12.46 18.23 -9.62
C ASP A 410 -13.09 19.29 -10.56
N MET A 411 -12.67 19.31 -11.82
CA MET A 411 -13.18 20.24 -12.84
C MET A 411 -13.12 21.72 -12.43
N ASP A 412 -12.14 22.10 -11.61
CA ASP A 412 -11.98 23.45 -11.00
C ASP A 412 -13.17 23.87 -10.13
N SER A 413 -13.86 22.93 -9.51
CA SER A 413 -15.03 23.15 -8.66
C SER A 413 -14.88 22.44 -7.32
N SER A 414 -15.18 23.10 -6.21
CA SER A 414 -15.27 22.47 -4.91
C SER A 414 -16.59 21.69 -4.68
N ALA A 415 -17.48 21.68 -5.66
CA ALA A 415 -18.72 20.92 -5.66
C ALA A 415 -18.51 19.60 -6.42
N TRP A 416 -18.80 18.48 -5.78
CA TRP A 416 -18.55 17.14 -6.28
C TRP A 416 -19.27 16.72 -7.58
N PRO A 417 -20.49 17.20 -7.92
CA PRO A 417 -21.12 16.82 -9.17
C PRO A 417 -20.28 17.24 -10.39
N GLY A 418 -19.91 16.24 -11.19
CA GLY A 418 -19.09 16.43 -12.39
C GLY A 418 -17.64 16.02 -12.24
N ASP A 419 -17.18 15.71 -11.01
CA ASP A 419 -15.87 15.13 -10.76
C ASP A 419 -15.72 13.80 -11.49
N ARG A 420 -14.51 13.49 -11.91
CA ARG A 420 -14.22 12.26 -12.64
C ARG A 420 -12.82 11.78 -12.36
N MET A 421 -12.61 10.47 -12.45
CA MET A 421 -11.27 9.92 -12.33
C MET A 421 -10.33 10.52 -13.37
N TRP A 422 -9.11 10.86 -12.95
CA TRP A 422 -8.11 11.35 -13.88
C TRP A 422 -7.61 10.23 -14.77
N VAL A 423 -7.69 10.44 -16.06
CA VAL A 423 -7.37 9.45 -17.09
C VAL A 423 -6.00 9.67 -17.74
N GLY A 424 -5.26 10.71 -17.34
CA GLY A 424 -4.03 11.11 -18.01
C GLY A 424 -4.27 11.47 -19.48
N SER A 425 -3.29 11.23 -20.33
CA SER A 425 -3.39 11.49 -21.78
C SER A 425 -4.01 10.34 -22.57
N GLN A 426 -4.50 9.26 -21.96
CA GLN A 426 -5.05 8.09 -22.63
C GLN A 426 -6.40 7.68 -22.05
N GLU A 427 -7.31 7.24 -22.91
CA GLU A 427 -8.69 6.87 -22.61
C GLU A 427 -8.83 5.51 -21.87
N GLN A 428 -7.76 4.83 -21.56
CA GLN A 428 -7.76 3.53 -20.88
C GLN A 428 -7.27 3.70 -19.42
N SER A 429 -8.08 4.30 -18.65
CA SER A 429 -7.77 4.62 -17.28
C SER A 429 -8.65 3.82 -16.35
N GLY A 430 -8.14 2.81 -15.85
CA GLY A 430 -8.60 2.10 -14.69
C GLY A 430 -7.35 1.62 -13.98
N TYR A 431 -7.26 1.83 -12.70
CA TYR A 431 -6.32 1.08 -11.90
C TYR A 431 -6.83 -0.35 -11.87
N VAL A 432 -5.96 -1.31 -12.13
CA VAL A 432 -6.26 -2.73 -12.07
C VAL A 432 -5.63 -3.25 -10.79
N ASP A 433 -6.35 -4.10 -10.09
CA ASP A 433 -5.90 -4.66 -8.81
C ASP A 433 -4.51 -5.29 -8.91
N PRO A 434 -3.73 -5.23 -7.82
CA PRO A 434 -2.50 -6.00 -7.70
C PRO A 434 -2.77 -7.48 -7.96
N ILE A 435 -1.80 -8.17 -8.57
CA ILE A 435 -1.87 -9.62 -8.67
C ILE A 435 -1.77 -10.20 -7.26
N SER A 436 -2.79 -10.92 -6.84
CA SER A 436 -2.86 -11.60 -5.56
C SER A 436 -3.30 -13.05 -5.73
N GLN A 437 -3.39 -13.80 -4.66
CA GLN A 437 -3.68 -15.23 -4.75
C GLN A 437 -5.11 -15.52 -5.23
N HIS A 438 -6.07 -14.67 -4.84
CA HIS A 438 -7.49 -14.82 -5.16
C HIS A 438 -7.98 -13.76 -6.17
N ASP A 439 -7.09 -12.84 -6.55
CA ASP A 439 -7.38 -11.73 -7.47
C ASP A 439 -8.51 -10.82 -6.96
N ASP A 440 -8.59 -10.68 -5.61
CA ASP A 440 -9.58 -9.84 -4.94
C ASP A 440 -8.95 -8.76 -4.02
N ARG A 441 -7.68 -8.41 -4.30
CA ARG A 441 -6.98 -7.34 -3.60
C ARG A 441 -7.20 -6.00 -4.29
N GLU A 442 -7.99 -5.14 -3.68
CA GLU A 442 -8.34 -3.85 -4.26
C GLU A 442 -7.35 -2.75 -3.91
N LYS A 443 -6.97 -1.97 -4.90
CA LYS A 443 -6.15 -0.75 -4.84
C LYS A 443 -6.58 0.25 -5.94
N PRO A 444 -6.49 1.58 -5.70
CA PRO A 444 -5.99 2.26 -4.49
C PRO A 444 -6.99 2.20 -3.33
N GLU A 445 -6.56 2.52 -2.11
CA GLU A 445 -7.49 2.64 -0.97
C GLU A 445 -8.43 3.84 -1.10
N VAL A 446 -7.92 4.98 -1.57
CA VAL A 446 -8.68 6.23 -1.72
C VAL A 446 -8.16 7.04 -2.90
N VAL A 447 -8.91 8.08 -3.27
CA VAL A 447 -8.45 9.07 -4.25
C VAL A 447 -8.55 10.50 -3.70
N ALA A 448 -7.74 11.40 -4.24
CA ALA A 448 -7.82 12.83 -3.97
C ALA A 448 -7.66 13.63 -5.27
N VAL A 449 -7.88 14.95 -5.22
CA VAL A 449 -7.70 15.79 -6.40
C VAL A 449 -6.27 15.69 -6.90
N GLY A 450 -6.11 15.32 -8.16
CA GLY A 450 -4.83 15.09 -8.82
C GLY A 450 -4.58 15.92 -10.07
N THR A 451 -5.42 16.91 -10.39
CA THR A 451 -5.31 17.71 -11.62
C THR A 451 -5.56 19.19 -11.38
N ARG A 452 -5.12 20.06 -12.31
CA ARG A 452 -5.42 21.49 -12.38
C ARG A 452 -5.09 22.30 -11.14
N ILE A 453 -3.96 22.02 -10.52
CA ILE A 453 -3.67 22.54 -9.21
C ILE A 453 -2.65 23.66 -9.22
N THR A 454 -2.81 24.55 -8.27
CA THR A 454 -1.87 25.62 -7.95
C THR A 454 -1.26 25.37 -6.59
N SER A 455 0.07 25.24 -6.55
CA SER A 455 0.85 24.97 -5.34
C SER A 455 2.11 25.84 -5.29
N THR A 456 2.98 25.60 -4.29
CA THR A 456 4.27 26.28 -4.17
C THR A 456 5.22 25.86 -5.29
N THR A 457 6.06 26.80 -5.70
CA THR A 457 7.10 26.62 -6.73
C THR A 457 8.49 26.87 -6.13
N ASP A 458 9.52 26.39 -6.80
CA ASP A 458 10.92 26.50 -6.40
C ASP A 458 11.55 27.86 -6.74
N MET A 459 10.80 28.76 -7.34
CA MET A 459 11.24 30.12 -7.68
C MET A 459 10.08 31.11 -7.69
N SER A 460 10.39 32.40 -7.62
CA SER A 460 9.38 33.46 -7.78
C SER A 460 8.60 33.30 -9.09
N PRO A 461 7.25 33.39 -9.04
CA PRO A 461 6.41 34.02 -7.99
C PRO A 461 6.02 33.12 -6.80
N TRP A 462 6.70 32.01 -6.55
CA TRP A 462 6.56 31.11 -5.41
C TRP A 462 5.25 30.31 -5.33
N ILE A 463 4.30 30.62 -6.16
CA ILE A 463 3.02 29.93 -6.37
C ILE A 463 2.79 29.84 -7.88
N GLY A 464 2.39 28.66 -8.35
CA GLY A 464 2.14 28.41 -9.77
C GLY A 464 1.30 27.15 -10.00
N SER A 465 0.84 27.01 -11.24
CA SER A 465 0.20 25.76 -11.68
C SER A 465 1.23 24.64 -11.75
N VAL A 466 0.79 23.48 -11.35
CA VAL A 466 1.60 22.26 -11.36
C VAL A 466 0.99 21.23 -12.32
N PRO A 467 1.75 20.24 -12.81
CA PRO A 467 1.22 19.18 -13.68
C PRO A 467 0.16 18.32 -13.00
N SER A 468 -0.43 17.35 -13.68
CA SER A 468 -1.41 16.41 -13.13
C SER A 468 -0.76 15.07 -12.79
N GLY A 469 -1.25 14.39 -11.74
CA GLY A 469 -0.73 13.07 -11.34
C GLY A 469 -1.17 12.60 -9.96
N THR A 470 -1.04 11.30 -9.71
CA THR A 470 -1.41 10.67 -8.42
C THR A 470 -0.54 11.15 -7.27
N SER A 471 0.70 11.57 -7.55
CA SER A 471 1.57 12.11 -6.51
C SER A 471 1.16 13.50 -6.02
N PHE A 472 0.23 14.19 -6.69
CA PHE A 472 -0.37 15.40 -6.14
C PHE A 472 -1.59 15.09 -5.27
N ALA A 473 -2.27 14.01 -5.55
CA ALA A 473 -3.30 13.45 -4.69
C ALA A 473 -2.70 12.95 -3.37
N THR A 474 -1.56 12.27 -3.43
CA THR A 474 -0.84 11.68 -2.28
C THR A 474 -0.58 12.67 -1.14
N PRO A 475 -0.02 13.86 -1.35
CA PRO A 475 0.19 14.84 -0.28
C PRO A 475 -1.10 15.39 0.32
N ALA A 476 -2.21 15.37 -0.41
CA ALA A 476 -3.51 15.76 0.15
C ALA A 476 -3.96 14.76 1.23
N VAL A 477 -3.85 13.45 0.96
CA VAL A 477 -4.13 12.39 1.95
C VAL A 477 -3.12 12.41 3.10
N SER A 478 -1.85 12.70 2.81
CA SER A 478 -0.83 12.86 3.86
C SER A 478 -1.15 14.04 4.80
N GLY A 479 -1.68 15.13 4.23
CA GLY A 479 -2.19 16.27 5.00
C GLY A 479 -3.41 15.89 5.85
N GLU A 480 -4.36 15.13 5.30
CA GLU A 480 -5.52 14.63 6.06
C GLU A 480 -5.07 13.76 7.24
N ALA A 481 -4.15 12.84 7.04
CA ALA A 481 -3.58 12.04 8.13
C ALA A 481 -3.02 12.93 9.25
N ALA A 482 -2.29 14.01 8.91
CA ALA A 482 -1.78 14.96 9.89
C ALA A 482 -2.90 15.77 10.60
N LEU A 483 -4.01 16.09 9.91
CA LEU A 483 -5.19 16.70 10.54
C LEU A 483 -5.82 15.77 11.59
N LEU A 484 -6.00 14.49 11.24
CA LEU A 484 -6.55 13.47 12.15
C LEU A 484 -5.65 13.23 13.37
N MET A 485 -4.33 13.17 13.17
CA MET A 485 -3.36 13.07 14.27
C MET A 485 -3.36 14.31 15.17
N HIS A 486 -3.56 15.51 14.61
CA HIS A 486 -3.76 16.73 15.41
C HIS A 486 -5.10 16.70 16.16
N ARG A 487 -6.13 16.06 15.60
CA ARG A 487 -7.40 15.83 16.31
C ARG A 487 -7.22 14.93 17.52
N GLN A 488 -6.51 13.80 17.32
CA GLN A 488 -6.32 12.76 18.31
C GLN A 488 -4.88 12.22 18.26
N SER A 489 -4.08 12.57 19.25
CA SER A 489 -2.65 12.26 19.29
C SER A 489 -2.35 10.75 19.33
N GLN A 490 -3.27 9.92 19.82
CA GLN A 490 -3.11 8.45 19.80
C GLN A 490 -2.91 7.92 18.38
N LEU A 491 -3.49 8.57 17.36
CA LEU A 491 -3.36 8.17 15.95
C LEU A 491 -1.92 8.26 15.43
N THR A 492 -1.01 8.99 16.10
CA THR A 492 0.42 9.06 15.71
C THR A 492 1.16 7.74 15.85
N SER A 493 0.56 6.74 16.48
CA SER A 493 1.09 5.39 16.64
C SER A 493 0.11 4.29 16.23
N TRP A 494 -0.95 4.65 15.52
CA TRP A 494 -1.98 3.73 15.02
C TRP A 494 -2.29 3.98 13.54
N PRO A 495 -1.36 3.64 12.63
CA PRO A 495 -1.56 3.82 11.19
C PRO A 495 -2.80 3.09 10.66
N GLU A 496 -3.15 1.93 11.22
CA GLU A 496 -4.36 1.16 10.88
C GLU A 496 -5.63 1.98 11.18
N SER A 497 -5.63 2.73 12.29
CA SER A 497 -6.77 3.60 12.64
C SER A 497 -6.84 4.83 11.75
N VAL A 498 -5.69 5.35 11.30
CA VAL A 498 -5.64 6.44 10.33
C VAL A 498 -6.19 5.95 8.98
N LYS A 499 -5.72 4.79 8.50
CA LYS A 499 -6.23 4.16 7.27
C LYS A 499 -7.74 3.93 7.36
N ALA A 500 -8.22 3.29 8.42
CA ALA A 500 -9.64 3.03 8.62
C ALA A 500 -10.48 4.32 8.66
N ALA A 501 -10.02 5.39 9.32
CA ALA A 501 -10.74 6.66 9.42
C ALA A 501 -10.79 7.41 8.07
N ILE A 502 -9.69 7.44 7.32
CA ILE A 502 -9.62 8.05 5.99
C ILE A 502 -10.57 7.30 5.04
N MET A 503 -10.49 5.97 4.98
CA MET A 503 -11.37 5.17 4.11
C MET A 503 -12.85 5.27 4.52
N ALA A 504 -13.16 5.33 5.82
CA ALA A 504 -14.52 5.56 6.29
C ALA A 504 -15.03 6.96 5.93
N GLY A 505 -14.13 7.95 5.89
CA GLY A 505 -14.43 9.32 5.47
C GLY A 505 -14.50 9.53 3.96
N ALA A 506 -13.93 8.65 3.15
CA ALA A 506 -13.83 8.79 1.71
C ALA A 506 -15.18 8.51 0.99
N VAL A 507 -16.19 9.34 1.29
CA VAL A 507 -17.59 9.10 0.86
C VAL A 507 -17.92 9.71 -0.51
N HIS A 508 -17.00 10.47 -1.11
CA HIS A 508 -17.18 11.02 -2.44
C HIS A 508 -16.93 9.93 -3.49
N ASN A 509 -18.00 9.22 -3.88
CA ASN A 509 -17.95 8.18 -4.90
C ASN A 509 -17.91 8.80 -6.30
N ILE A 510 -16.78 8.73 -6.96
CA ILE A 510 -16.54 9.36 -8.27
C ILE A 510 -16.94 8.40 -9.41
N GLU A 511 -16.78 7.10 -9.24
CA GLU A 511 -17.19 6.09 -10.21
C GLU A 511 -18.71 5.77 -10.16
N GLY A 512 -19.41 6.22 -9.14
CA GLY A 512 -20.88 6.35 -9.14
C GLY A 512 -21.67 5.17 -8.60
N ALA A 513 -21.09 4.03 -8.20
CA ALA A 513 -21.91 2.88 -7.86
C ALA A 513 -21.44 2.02 -6.68
N SER A 514 -20.19 2.01 -6.31
CA SER A 514 -19.65 1.05 -5.35
C SER A 514 -19.10 1.68 -4.08
N ARG A 515 -19.12 0.93 -2.98
CA ARG A 515 -18.41 1.27 -1.76
C ARG A 515 -16.88 1.09 -1.88
N LEU A 516 -16.46 0.35 -2.89
CA LEU A 516 -15.09 0.04 -3.23
C LEU A 516 -15.03 -0.25 -4.72
N SER A 517 -14.06 0.32 -5.43
CA SER A 517 -13.83 0.09 -6.86
C SER A 517 -12.34 0.11 -7.20
N ASP A 518 -11.97 -0.57 -8.26
CA ASP A 518 -10.59 -0.68 -8.78
C ASP A 518 -9.97 0.68 -9.16
N ARG A 519 -10.79 1.74 -9.25
CA ARG A 519 -10.36 3.05 -9.73
C ARG A 519 -10.33 4.11 -8.65
N ASP A 520 -11.40 4.26 -7.88
CA ASP A 520 -11.49 5.25 -6.81
C ASP A 520 -11.37 4.65 -5.40
N GLY A 521 -11.19 3.33 -5.28
CA GLY A 521 -11.11 2.65 -4.00
C GLY A 521 -12.36 2.90 -3.16
N ALA A 522 -12.17 3.33 -1.92
CA ALA A 522 -13.28 3.75 -1.06
C ALA A 522 -13.94 5.06 -1.52
N GLY A 523 -13.33 5.81 -2.44
CA GLY A 523 -13.80 7.08 -2.98
C GLY A 523 -12.84 8.24 -2.74
N GLY A 524 -13.25 9.44 -3.16
CA GLY A 524 -12.55 10.68 -2.87
C GLY A 524 -12.61 11.03 -1.38
N ILE A 525 -11.47 11.44 -0.83
CA ILE A 525 -11.37 11.81 0.58
C ILE A 525 -12.26 13.00 0.94
N ASP A 526 -12.83 12.96 2.16
CA ASP A 526 -13.49 14.09 2.81
C ASP A 526 -12.93 14.27 4.22
N CYS A 527 -12.00 15.20 4.37
CA CYS A 527 -11.35 15.51 5.64
C CYS A 527 -12.36 15.85 6.75
N SER A 528 -13.52 16.45 6.39
CA SER A 528 -14.55 16.83 7.36
C SER A 528 -15.24 15.60 7.97
N ILE A 529 -15.56 14.59 7.15
CA ILE A 529 -16.21 13.37 7.62
C ILE A 529 -15.22 12.49 8.39
N ALA A 530 -13.98 12.38 7.93
CA ALA A 530 -12.93 11.67 8.66
C ALA A 530 -12.64 12.34 10.02
N ASP A 531 -12.55 13.68 10.07
CA ASP A 531 -12.40 14.44 11.32
C ASP A 531 -13.60 14.24 12.26
N ASP A 532 -14.84 14.24 11.73
CA ASP A 532 -16.06 13.95 12.50
C ASP A 532 -16.06 12.53 13.07
N THR A 533 -15.55 11.55 12.31
CA THR A 533 -15.40 10.16 12.76
C THR A 533 -14.53 10.12 14.02
N ILE A 534 -13.38 10.79 14.00
CA ILE A 534 -12.46 10.84 15.14
C ILE A 534 -13.02 11.71 16.29
N ALA A 535 -13.56 12.88 15.98
CA ALA A 535 -14.09 13.83 16.97
C ALA A 535 -15.26 13.25 17.79
N ASN A 536 -16.08 12.40 17.17
CA ASN A 536 -17.23 11.76 17.79
C ASN A 536 -16.92 10.37 18.39
N ASN A 537 -15.64 10.01 18.52
CA ASN A 537 -15.20 8.71 19.03
C ASN A 537 -15.83 7.51 18.29
N ARG A 538 -15.95 7.62 16.96
CA ARG A 538 -16.47 6.55 16.09
C ARG A 538 -15.32 5.70 15.53
N TRP A 539 -14.36 5.36 16.38
CA TRP A 539 -13.21 4.57 16.03
C TRP A 539 -12.67 3.79 17.22
N TRP A 540 -11.96 2.71 16.95
CA TRP A 540 -11.29 1.86 17.94
C TRP A 540 -9.90 1.47 17.44
N ALA A 541 -9.01 1.29 18.37
CA ALA A 541 -7.65 0.79 18.18
C ALA A 541 -7.41 -0.30 19.23
N ASN A 542 -7.26 -1.53 18.81
CA ASN A 542 -7.14 -2.67 19.70
C ASN A 542 -5.98 -3.57 19.28
N THR A 543 -5.17 -4.01 20.25
CA THR A 543 -4.38 -5.21 20.08
C THR A 543 -5.28 -6.40 20.44
N VAL A 544 -5.43 -7.33 19.50
CA VAL A 544 -6.30 -8.51 19.64
C VAL A 544 -5.49 -9.80 19.56
N SER A 545 -5.96 -10.84 20.22
CA SER A 545 -5.41 -12.19 20.16
C SER A 545 -6.43 -13.16 19.55
N TYR A 546 -6.01 -14.36 19.23
CA TYR A 546 -6.87 -15.40 18.64
C TYR A 546 -8.20 -15.60 19.42
N GLY A 547 -8.16 -15.51 20.76
CA GLY A 547 -9.32 -15.72 21.62
C GLY A 547 -10.28 -14.55 21.72
N ASP A 548 -9.96 -13.38 21.15
CA ASP A 548 -10.82 -12.18 21.20
C ASP A 548 -11.93 -12.16 20.15
N PHE A 549 -11.87 -13.09 19.19
CA PHE A 549 -12.83 -13.18 18.09
C PHE A 549 -14.03 -14.12 18.40
N PRO A 550 -15.25 -13.78 17.94
CA PRO A 550 -15.58 -12.59 17.16
C PRO A 550 -15.50 -11.31 18.00
N LYS A 551 -14.86 -10.27 17.45
CA LYS A 551 -14.75 -8.97 18.11
C LYS A 551 -15.93 -8.08 17.71
N THR A 552 -16.76 -7.68 18.67
CA THR A 552 -17.96 -6.87 18.41
C THR A 552 -17.75 -5.42 18.85
N TYR A 553 -18.10 -4.50 17.98
CA TYR A 553 -18.12 -3.06 18.20
C TYR A 553 -19.54 -2.54 18.08
N VAL A 554 -19.98 -1.72 19.04
CA VAL A 554 -21.33 -1.15 19.03
C VAL A 554 -21.30 0.24 18.38
N LEU A 555 -21.97 0.37 17.24
CA LEU A 555 -22.14 1.64 16.54
C LEU A 555 -23.35 2.36 17.14
N ASN A 556 -23.07 3.29 18.05
CA ASN A 556 -24.11 3.83 18.94
C ASN A 556 -24.98 4.90 18.27
N GLY A 557 -26.29 4.81 18.48
CA GLY A 557 -27.25 5.88 18.28
C GLY A 557 -27.37 6.35 16.83
N ILE A 558 -27.27 5.45 15.86
CA ILE A 558 -27.37 5.79 14.44
C ILE A 558 -28.82 6.10 14.08
N PRO A 559 -29.12 7.29 13.49
CA PRO A 559 -30.47 7.60 13.02
C PRO A 559 -30.87 6.77 11.80
N ALA A 560 -32.16 6.56 11.60
CA ALA A 560 -32.70 6.01 10.34
C ALA A 560 -32.48 6.98 9.16
N GLY A 561 -32.41 6.45 7.95
CA GLY A 561 -32.22 7.21 6.71
C GLY A 561 -30.83 7.83 6.59
N LYS A 562 -29.81 7.20 7.13
CA LYS A 562 -28.41 7.61 7.01
C LYS A 562 -27.60 6.56 6.24
N LYS A 563 -26.61 7.01 5.50
CA LYS A 563 -25.56 6.17 4.94
C LYS A 563 -24.48 5.97 6.00
N VAL A 564 -24.17 4.73 6.30
CA VAL A 564 -23.11 4.36 7.25
C VAL A 564 -22.05 3.57 6.49
N ARG A 565 -20.78 3.96 6.68
CA ARG A 565 -19.63 3.22 6.17
C ARG A 565 -18.77 2.78 7.34
N VAL A 566 -18.44 1.51 7.40
CA VAL A 566 -17.62 0.90 8.46
C VAL A 566 -16.38 0.30 7.82
N VAL A 567 -15.21 0.60 8.36
CA VAL A 567 -13.93 0.06 7.89
C VAL A 567 -13.22 -0.62 9.05
N ALA A 568 -12.86 -1.88 8.88
CA ALA A 568 -11.88 -2.57 9.71
C ALA A 568 -10.54 -2.62 8.97
N ALA A 569 -9.42 -2.38 9.65
CA ALA A 569 -8.09 -2.43 9.05
C ALA A 569 -7.07 -3.01 10.03
N TRP A 570 -6.11 -3.75 9.49
CA TRP A 570 -5.02 -4.36 10.25
C TRP A 570 -3.73 -4.34 9.42
N ASP A 571 -2.58 -4.66 10.05
CA ASP A 571 -1.33 -4.72 9.32
C ASP A 571 -1.05 -6.14 8.81
N SER A 572 -0.59 -6.25 7.57
CA SER A 572 0.12 -7.42 7.10
C SER A 572 1.52 -7.44 7.71
N HIS A 573 2.02 -8.61 8.10
CA HIS A 573 3.35 -8.77 8.69
C HIS A 573 4.38 -9.16 7.61
N PRO A 574 5.04 -8.22 6.95
CA PRO A 574 6.17 -8.59 6.09
C PRO A 574 7.30 -9.05 7.01
N PRO A 575 8.00 -9.91 6.78
CA PRO A 575 8.79 -10.92 6.20
C PRO A 575 8.92 -12.26 6.93
N ASP A 576 8.15 -12.58 7.96
CA ASP A 576 8.32 -13.83 8.69
C ASP A 576 8.02 -15.08 7.83
N SER A 577 7.42 -14.89 6.69
CA SER A 577 6.97 -15.94 5.79
C SER A 577 7.12 -15.62 4.31
N HIS A 578 8.13 -14.83 3.93
CA HIS A 578 8.36 -14.59 2.50
C HIS A 578 8.59 -15.92 1.80
N PRO A 579 7.61 -16.41 1.03
CA PRO A 579 7.93 -17.39 0.03
C PRO A 579 8.96 -16.74 -0.91
N PRO A 580 9.88 -17.49 -1.49
CA PRO A 580 10.78 -16.96 -2.50
C PRO A 580 9.97 -16.21 -3.55
N TYR A 581 10.45 -15.03 -3.94
CA TYR A 581 9.83 -14.21 -4.97
C TYR A 581 9.34 -15.01 -6.16
N GLY A 582 8.25 -14.55 -6.76
CA GLY A 582 7.70 -15.19 -7.97
C GLY A 582 6.61 -16.21 -7.73
N THR A 583 6.24 -16.47 -6.50
CA THR A 583 4.95 -17.07 -6.21
C THR A 583 3.91 -15.95 -6.10
N ILE A 584 2.72 -16.17 -6.61
CA ILE A 584 1.54 -15.31 -6.39
C ILE A 584 1.05 -15.47 -4.92
N ASN A 585 1.86 -16.03 -4.06
CA ASN A 585 1.56 -16.23 -2.66
C ASN A 585 1.80 -14.92 -1.95
N ASP A 586 0.81 -14.09 -2.03
CA ASP A 586 0.73 -12.89 -1.25
C ASP A 586 0.42 -13.27 0.20
N PRO A 587 1.31 -12.99 1.14
CA PRO A 587 1.15 -13.44 2.50
C PRO A 587 0.37 -12.44 3.33
N LEU A 588 -0.89 -12.23 3.02
CA LEU A 588 -1.79 -11.73 4.04
C LEU A 588 -1.90 -12.82 5.11
N GLN A 589 -1.20 -12.63 6.23
CA GLN A 589 -1.07 -13.69 7.25
C GLN A 589 -2.31 -13.81 8.10
N SER A 590 -2.79 -12.69 8.64
CA SER A 590 -4.10 -12.63 9.29
C SER A 590 -5.13 -12.09 8.31
N ASP A 591 -6.28 -12.74 8.28
CA ASP A 591 -7.39 -12.43 7.40
C ASP A 591 -8.67 -12.36 8.24
N PHE A 592 -9.30 -11.18 8.26
CA PHE A 592 -10.49 -10.86 9.05
C PHE A 592 -11.61 -10.42 8.15
N ASP A 593 -12.83 -10.81 8.49
CA ASP A 593 -14.03 -10.40 7.77
C ASP A 593 -14.90 -9.49 8.65
N LEU A 594 -15.68 -8.62 8.03
CA LEU A 594 -16.57 -7.67 8.68
C LEU A 594 -18.02 -8.01 8.40
N ILE A 595 -18.82 -8.21 9.45
CA ILE A 595 -20.25 -8.45 9.36
C ILE A 595 -20.98 -7.37 10.16
N ILE A 596 -21.99 -6.74 9.58
CA ILE A 596 -22.75 -5.68 10.24
C ILE A 596 -24.18 -6.11 10.46
N TYR A 597 -24.66 -5.89 11.68
CA TYR A 597 -26.00 -6.24 12.12
C TYR A 597 -26.78 -4.97 12.50
N ASP A 598 -28.06 -4.98 12.21
CA ASP A 598 -29.00 -3.94 12.61
C ASP A 598 -29.35 -4.01 14.10
N PRO A 599 -30.16 -3.06 14.65
CA PRO A 599 -30.63 -3.10 16.05
C PRO A 599 -31.48 -4.31 16.44
N ASN A 600 -32.05 -5.02 15.48
CA ASN A 600 -32.82 -6.26 15.70
C ASN A 600 -31.91 -7.50 15.69
N GLY A 601 -30.66 -7.37 15.27
CA GLY A 601 -29.71 -8.47 15.10
C GLY A 601 -29.76 -9.12 13.72
N GLU A 602 -30.42 -8.49 12.73
CA GLU A 602 -30.42 -8.95 11.34
C GLU A 602 -29.18 -8.45 10.62
N GLN A 603 -28.55 -9.30 9.80
CA GLN A 603 -27.37 -8.94 9.01
C GLN A 603 -27.77 -7.96 7.90
N VAL A 604 -27.09 -6.82 7.83
CA VAL A 604 -27.35 -5.77 6.84
C VAL A 604 -26.20 -5.59 5.84
N GLU A 605 -24.99 -6.01 6.18
CA GLU A 605 -23.81 -5.88 5.30
C GLU A 605 -22.73 -6.90 5.70
N VAL A 606 -21.96 -7.34 4.70
CA VAL A 606 -20.79 -8.18 4.89
C VAL A 606 -19.67 -7.75 3.94
N SER A 607 -18.43 -7.81 4.40
CA SER A 607 -17.23 -7.60 3.61
C SER A 607 -16.21 -8.67 3.99
N SER A 608 -15.66 -9.40 3.03
CA SER A 608 -14.90 -10.64 3.28
C SER A 608 -13.92 -10.97 2.17
N SER A 609 -13.02 -10.02 1.83
CA SER A 609 -11.92 -10.24 0.89
C SER A 609 -10.94 -11.29 1.43
N TYR A 610 -10.29 -12.03 0.54
CA TYR A 610 -9.21 -12.95 0.90
C TYR A 610 -7.85 -12.26 1.01
N ASP A 611 -7.66 -11.18 0.25
CA ASP A 611 -6.34 -10.62 -0.03
C ASP A 611 -6.18 -9.17 0.47
N ASN A 612 -7.24 -8.52 0.95
CA ASN A 612 -7.15 -7.19 1.56
C ASN A 612 -6.75 -7.26 3.04
N ASN A 613 -5.96 -6.30 3.50
CA ASN A 613 -5.72 -6.06 4.93
C ASN A 613 -6.70 -5.02 5.53
N TYR A 614 -7.86 -4.91 4.94
CA TYR A 614 -8.98 -4.11 5.41
C TYR A 614 -10.30 -4.68 4.87
N GLU A 615 -11.39 -4.40 5.60
CA GLU A 615 -12.74 -4.68 5.17
C GLU A 615 -13.60 -3.42 5.24
N ILE A 616 -14.46 -3.22 4.25
CA ILE A 616 -15.30 -2.03 4.13
C ILE A 616 -16.76 -2.42 3.84
N GLY A 617 -17.65 -2.12 4.78
CA GLY A 617 -19.09 -2.28 4.64
C GLY A 617 -19.80 -0.94 4.50
N GLN A 618 -20.79 -0.83 3.61
CA GLN A 618 -21.60 0.37 3.45
C GLN A 618 -23.07 0.02 3.28
N PHE A 619 -23.91 0.66 4.07
CA PHE A 619 -25.36 0.41 4.04
C PHE A 619 -26.16 1.68 4.38
N GLU A 620 -27.43 1.70 4.01
CA GLU A 620 -28.39 2.71 4.42
C GLU A 620 -29.22 2.18 5.61
N THR A 621 -29.38 3.03 6.63
CA THR A 621 -30.09 2.64 7.85
C THR A 621 -31.60 2.74 7.69
N GLU A 622 -32.31 1.63 7.79
CA GLU A 622 -33.80 1.60 7.78
C GLU A 622 -34.40 2.04 9.11
N MET A 623 -33.70 1.83 10.22
CA MET A 623 -34.18 2.14 11.57
C MET A 623 -33.10 2.85 12.39
N SER A 624 -33.56 3.62 13.39
CA SER A 624 -32.67 4.22 14.38
C SER A 624 -32.33 3.23 15.48
N GLY A 625 -31.07 3.23 15.91
CA GLY A 625 -30.65 2.37 17.03
C GLY A 625 -29.14 2.14 17.08
N ASN A 626 -28.76 1.11 17.82
CA ASN A 626 -27.38 0.67 17.93
C ASN A 626 -27.15 -0.50 16.95
N TYR A 627 -26.33 -0.27 15.96
CA TYR A 627 -25.87 -1.31 15.04
C TYR A 627 -24.65 -2.01 15.65
N GLN A 628 -24.31 -3.19 15.15
CA GLN A 628 -23.13 -3.92 15.60
C GLN A 628 -22.23 -4.23 14.40
N ALA A 629 -20.97 -3.82 14.46
CA ALA A 629 -19.94 -4.28 13.56
C ALA A 629 -19.19 -5.44 14.26
N ARG A 630 -19.21 -6.60 13.63
CA ARG A 630 -18.56 -7.80 14.14
C ARG A 630 -17.41 -8.17 13.22
N VAL A 631 -16.18 -8.10 13.74
CA VAL A 631 -15.01 -8.61 13.06
C VAL A 631 -14.82 -10.06 13.45
N VAL A 632 -14.79 -10.93 12.47
CA VAL A 632 -14.53 -12.37 12.62
C VAL A 632 -13.18 -12.69 12.00
N LYS A 633 -12.56 -13.78 12.40
CA LYS A 633 -11.30 -14.23 11.82
C LYS A 633 -11.56 -15.39 10.86
N TYR A 634 -11.12 -15.25 9.65
CA TYR A 634 -10.93 -16.37 8.75
C TYR A 634 -9.60 -17.05 9.04
N ARG A 635 -8.52 -16.26 9.13
CA ARG A 635 -7.16 -16.71 9.48
C ARG A 635 -6.55 -15.77 10.53
N PHE A 636 -5.74 -16.30 11.44
CA PHE A 636 -5.04 -15.53 12.46
C PHE A 636 -3.62 -16.07 12.63
N GLU A 637 -2.62 -15.25 12.40
CA GLU A 637 -1.23 -15.59 12.50
C GLU A 637 -0.58 -14.87 13.70
N GLY A 638 0.41 -15.52 14.31
CA GLY A 638 1.14 -14.94 15.44
C GLY A 638 0.38 -14.93 16.77
N ALA A 639 0.87 -14.15 17.72
CA ALA A 639 0.33 -14.07 19.08
C ALA A 639 -0.73 -12.98 19.26
N SER A 640 -0.60 -11.88 18.50
CA SER A 640 -1.51 -10.73 18.55
C SER A 640 -1.45 -9.94 17.26
N GLU A 641 -2.56 -9.28 16.92
CA GLU A 641 -2.72 -8.36 15.80
C GLU A 641 -3.15 -6.99 16.28
N ARG A 642 -2.81 -5.96 15.51
CA ARG A 642 -3.33 -4.60 15.67
C ARG A 642 -4.53 -4.45 14.76
N LEU A 643 -5.71 -4.27 15.35
CA LEU A 643 -6.99 -4.15 14.65
C LEU A 643 -7.60 -2.79 14.94
N ALA A 644 -7.83 -2.02 13.89
CA ALA A 644 -8.59 -0.79 13.92
C ALA A 644 -10.01 -0.99 13.38
N LEU A 645 -10.96 -0.23 13.86
CA LEU A 645 -12.27 -0.05 13.25
C LEU A 645 -12.64 1.42 13.31
N ALA A 646 -13.18 1.95 12.21
CA ALA A 646 -13.76 3.29 12.16
C ALA A 646 -15.09 3.26 11.40
N TYR A 647 -16.01 4.19 11.73
CA TYR A 647 -17.24 4.32 10.96
C TYR A 647 -17.66 5.77 10.80
N SER A 648 -18.15 6.09 9.62
CA SER A 648 -18.75 7.39 9.30
C SER A 648 -20.27 7.30 9.20
N ILE A 649 -20.91 8.43 9.36
CA ILE A 649 -22.36 8.61 9.14
C ILE A 649 -22.51 9.84 8.25
N SER A 650 -23.16 9.69 7.11
CA SER A 650 -23.45 10.77 6.17
C SER A 650 -24.92 10.78 5.75
N ASP A 651 -25.34 11.79 5.04
CA ASP A 651 -26.60 11.78 4.30
C ASP A 651 -26.46 10.85 3.08
N PRO A 652 -27.55 10.21 2.62
CA PRO A 652 -27.57 9.30 1.47
C PRO A 652 -27.09 9.91 0.17
#